data_09d3289cdadeaf468d55fb6627450d37
#
_entry.id   09d3289cdadeaf468d55fb6627450d37
#
_cell.length_a   1.000
_cell.length_b   1.000
_cell.length_c   1.000
_cell.angle_alpha   90.00
_cell.angle_beta   90.00
_cell.angle_gamma   90.00
#
_symmetry.space_group_name_H-M   'P 1'
#
loop_
_entity.id
_entity.type
_entity.pdbx_description
1 polymer ?
#
loop_
_entity_poly.entity_id
_entity_poly.type
_entity_poly.pdbx_seq_one_letter_code
_entity_poly.pdbx_strand_id
1 'polypeptide(L)'
;MENVKLTINGKEITAPAGSTILEAARQNGIYIPTLCYDEAVEVYGACGLCVVEAEGIPKLLRSCSAKVSDGMVINTESERVIKSRKIAMELLMSAHDGDCIAPCQLACPANTDCQGYVGLIANGEFDSALKLIKNKIPLPASIGRVCPHPCEKACRRGKVDEPINIVQLKSFAADLDLKGDSYIPKTAEKTGKKVAIVGGGPAGLTAAYYLAQLGHEVTVFDMMDKMGGMLRYGIPQYRLPKEVLDSEIKIIEKTGVRFCNNVKLGRDITIENLKSVNDAVILAPGAWKSTPMRVKGEDAQGVYGGIDFLRSVIQGKAVEIGEKVAVCGGGNTAMDACRTAVRLGAKEVYVIYRRTEKEMPAEEIEIKESKEEGVTYKFLTNPLEIHSQNGKVSGMTLQLMELGEPDASGRRRPVAIEGKTEYLELDSVIMAIGQKLDSDDFKDTVELTQRGTISADEDTFLTNLDGVFAIGDATNKGASIAIAAIGEADKCVKVVDAYLKGEKLDFTEPYISKRDEDKIDFSGKPKEAQIVAEVLPAEKRKACFDEVSLGLTVSQAQKEAERCLECGCREYFKCKLLNVAQRYDIHPERFAGEMPQKYTKDANSFIERNTAKCILCGLCVRSCREVEELSVLGLLGRGFKTSVTPAFALPLDQTKCTNCGLCVSLCPTGALTEKSNLKKQVPLAEKYSLESLDIDGNKCDYLVSRYDGKILRAVPHNENARKCKLNRDEVISKLS
;
A
#
# COMPACT_ATOMS: atom_id res chain seq x y z
N MET A 1 -1.46 52.11 14.92
CA MET A 1 -1.18 51.21 16.08
C MET A 1 0.31 51.23 16.29
N GLU A 2 0.73 51.32 17.54
CA GLU A 2 2.16 51.28 17.89
C GLU A 2 2.72 49.90 17.59
N ASN A 3 3.91 49.81 16.99
CA ASN A 3 4.56 48.56 16.70
C ASN A 3 5.66 48.27 17.74
N VAL A 4 5.81 47.04 18.14
CA VAL A 4 6.87 46.54 19.01
C VAL A 4 7.89 45.73 18.22
N LYS A 5 9.17 45.79 18.62
CA LYS A 5 10.24 44.98 18.04
C LYS A 5 10.54 43.82 18.98
N LEU A 6 10.68 42.64 18.42
CA LEU A 6 11.01 41.41 19.13
C LEU A 6 11.85 40.49 18.25
N THR A 7 12.46 39.51 18.91
CA THR A 7 13.29 38.50 18.21
C THR A 7 12.64 37.12 18.35
N ILE A 8 12.44 36.39 17.23
CA ILE A 8 11.99 35.00 17.26
C ILE A 8 13.00 34.14 16.54
N ASN A 9 13.59 33.16 17.21
CA ASN A 9 14.65 32.27 16.69
C ASN A 9 15.81 33.03 16.06
N GLY A 10 16.25 34.12 16.69
CA GLY A 10 17.34 34.96 16.21
C GLY A 10 16.98 35.96 15.08
N LYS A 11 15.75 35.92 14.57
CA LYS A 11 15.25 36.84 13.54
C LYS A 11 14.52 38.00 14.20
N GLU A 12 15.00 39.24 13.98
CA GLU A 12 14.27 40.45 14.38
C GLU A 12 12.99 40.61 13.56
N ILE A 13 11.88 40.85 14.21
CA ILE A 13 10.56 41.09 13.62
C ILE A 13 9.86 42.27 14.28
N THR A 14 8.93 42.84 13.54
CA THR A 14 8.06 43.91 14.06
C THR A 14 6.61 43.43 14.00
N ALA A 15 5.86 43.65 15.07
CA ALA A 15 4.45 43.27 15.18
C ALA A 15 3.64 44.37 15.83
N PRO A 16 2.32 44.48 15.55
CA PRO A 16 1.44 45.41 16.23
C PRO A 16 1.40 45.16 17.75
N ALA A 17 1.48 46.22 18.54
CA ALA A 17 1.31 46.11 19.99
C ALA A 17 -0.03 45.48 20.32
N GLY A 18 -0.03 44.54 21.26
CA GLY A 18 -1.25 43.78 21.65
C GLY A 18 -1.57 42.54 20.83
N SER A 19 -0.84 42.27 19.72
CA SER A 19 -0.91 40.98 19.05
C SER A 19 -0.35 39.84 19.92
N THR A 20 -0.73 38.62 19.63
CA THR A 20 -0.16 37.44 20.30
C THR A 20 1.18 37.06 19.65
N ILE A 21 2.02 36.32 20.39
CA ILE A 21 3.26 35.78 19.86
C ILE A 21 2.99 34.88 18.63
N LEU A 22 1.88 34.13 18.61
CA LEU A 22 1.48 33.28 17.51
C LEU A 22 1.14 34.10 16.26
N GLU A 23 0.38 35.17 16.38
CA GLU A 23 0.03 36.08 15.30
C GLU A 23 1.28 36.73 14.72
N ALA A 24 2.16 37.27 15.58
CA ALA A 24 3.43 37.85 15.17
C ALA A 24 4.33 36.85 14.43
N ALA A 25 4.42 35.62 14.91
CA ALA A 25 5.20 34.55 14.26
C ALA A 25 4.62 34.22 12.88
N ARG A 26 3.30 34.02 12.76
CA ARG A 26 2.63 33.68 11.49
C ARG A 26 2.79 34.78 10.44
N GLN A 27 2.63 36.05 10.81
CA GLN A 27 2.82 37.19 9.91
C GLN A 27 4.24 37.26 9.34
N ASN A 28 5.22 36.70 10.05
CA ASN A 28 6.62 36.66 9.64
C ASN A 28 7.07 35.30 9.08
N GLY A 29 6.14 34.39 8.76
CA GLY A 29 6.42 33.07 8.17
C GLY A 29 7.05 32.07 9.14
N ILE A 30 6.98 32.31 10.44
CA ILE A 30 7.51 31.40 11.48
C ILE A 30 6.40 30.45 11.92
N TYR A 31 6.63 29.16 11.72
CA TYR A 31 5.65 28.13 12.07
C TYR A 31 5.69 27.79 13.56
N ILE A 32 4.52 27.86 14.21
CA ILE A 32 4.28 27.34 15.56
C ILE A 32 3.06 26.42 15.49
N PRO A 33 3.15 25.14 15.92
CA PRO A 33 2.06 24.18 15.80
C PRO A 33 0.88 24.53 16.70
N THR A 34 -0.35 24.39 16.17
CA THR A 34 -1.60 24.59 16.93
C THR A 34 -2.65 23.59 16.46
N LEU A 35 -3.50 23.10 17.39
CA LEU A 35 -4.66 22.26 17.09
C LEU A 35 -5.98 22.82 17.63
N CYS A 36 -5.91 23.84 18.52
CA CYS A 36 -7.10 24.43 19.15
C CYS A 36 -7.22 25.94 18.89
N TYR A 37 -6.49 26.48 17.91
CA TYR A 37 -6.51 27.90 17.57
C TYR A 37 -7.05 28.11 16.16
N ASP A 38 -7.96 29.05 16.04
CA ASP A 38 -8.44 29.61 14.77
C ASP A 38 -8.71 31.10 14.98
N GLU A 39 -8.51 31.91 13.94
CA GLU A 39 -8.65 33.39 13.99
C GLU A 39 -10.11 33.83 14.14
N ALA A 40 -11.05 32.99 13.72
CA ALA A 40 -12.49 33.28 13.77
C ALA A 40 -13.12 33.11 15.15
N VAL A 41 -12.39 32.54 16.12
CA VAL A 41 -12.93 32.19 17.44
C VAL A 41 -12.00 32.60 18.59
N GLU A 42 -12.54 32.83 19.76
CA GLU A 42 -11.73 33.17 20.96
C GLU A 42 -10.68 32.11 21.28
N VAL A 43 -9.57 32.53 21.88
CA VAL A 43 -8.45 31.65 22.24
C VAL A 43 -8.86 30.73 23.37
N TYR A 44 -8.69 29.43 23.20
CA TYR A 44 -8.98 28.39 24.20
C TYR A 44 -7.74 27.86 24.94
N GLY A 45 -6.62 27.74 24.22
CA GLY A 45 -5.33 27.32 24.81
C GLY A 45 -5.26 25.89 25.34
N ALA A 46 -6.09 24.95 24.81
CA ALA A 46 -6.23 23.58 25.32
C ALA A 46 -5.12 22.62 24.90
N CYS A 47 -4.63 22.68 23.64
CA CYS A 47 -3.79 21.63 23.08
C CYS A 47 -2.34 21.59 23.59
N GLY A 48 -1.84 22.67 24.17
CA GLY A 48 -0.47 22.73 24.73
C GLY A 48 0.67 22.75 23.68
N LEU A 49 0.39 22.79 22.38
CA LEU A 49 1.39 22.67 21.30
C LEU A 49 2.04 24.02 20.94
N CYS A 50 1.35 25.12 21.17
CA CYS A 50 1.84 26.46 20.84
C CYS A 50 2.84 27.03 21.86
N VAL A 51 3.41 26.20 22.73
CA VAL A 51 4.37 26.65 23.75
C VAL A 51 5.65 27.15 23.10
N VAL A 52 6.20 28.22 23.68
CA VAL A 52 7.47 28.85 23.32
C VAL A 52 8.25 29.21 24.58
N GLU A 53 9.55 29.35 24.46
CA GLU A 53 10.43 29.83 25.49
C GLU A 53 10.73 31.30 25.25
N ALA A 54 10.65 32.11 26.31
CA ALA A 54 11.01 33.54 26.26
C ALA A 54 12.13 33.81 27.27
N GLU A 55 13.15 34.55 26.82
CA GLU A 55 14.30 34.89 27.67
C GLU A 55 13.86 35.67 28.91
N GLY A 56 14.43 35.32 30.05
CA GLY A 56 14.06 35.92 31.36
C GLY A 56 12.76 35.41 31.94
N ILE A 57 12.00 34.51 31.27
CA ILE A 57 10.74 33.93 31.78
C ILE A 57 10.93 32.43 32.05
N PRO A 58 10.88 32.00 33.35
CA PRO A 58 11.15 30.59 33.70
C PRO A 58 10.16 29.56 33.16
N LYS A 59 8.91 29.95 32.87
CA LYS A 59 7.85 29.08 32.35
C LYS A 59 7.71 29.19 30.85
N LEU A 60 7.34 28.10 30.16
CA LEU A 60 6.94 28.16 28.79
C LEU A 60 5.65 28.97 28.61
N LEU A 61 5.61 29.84 27.62
CA LEU A 61 4.44 30.66 27.29
C LEU A 61 3.61 29.97 26.22
N ARG A 62 2.28 30.09 26.30
CA ARG A 62 1.37 29.70 25.21
C ARG A 62 1.31 30.85 24.20
N SER A 63 1.94 30.70 23.06
CA SER A 63 2.04 31.76 22.05
C SER A 63 0.67 32.24 21.53
N CYS A 64 -0.36 31.38 21.56
CA CYS A 64 -1.71 31.74 21.13
C CYS A 64 -2.42 32.76 22.08
N SER A 65 -1.95 32.94 23.31
CA SER A 65 -2.55 33.85 24.31
C SER A 65 -1.58 34.87 24.86
N ALA A 66 -0.28 34.59 24.86
CA ALA A 66 0.73 35.50 25.33
C ALA A 66 0.93 36.66 24.33
N LYS A 67 0.87 37.88 24.82
CA LYS A 67 1.05 39.12 24.04
C LYS A 67 2.52 39.42 23.81
N VAL A 68 2.83 40.03 22.65
CA VAL A 68 4.17 40.53 22.35
C VAL A 68 4.50 41.79 23.21
N SER A 69 5.75 41.95 23.58
CA SER A 69 6.28 43.15 24.15
C SER A 69 7.62 43.56 23.52
N ASP A 70 7.96 44.83 23.64
CA ASP A 70 9.19 45.32 23.03
C ASP A 70 10.44 44.68 23.64
N GLY A 71 11.41 44.34 22.84
CA GLY A 71 12.64 43.66 23.22
C GLY A 71 12.50 42.20 23.61
N MET A 72 11.32 41.56 23.47
CA MET A 72 11.12 40.15 23.81
C MET A 72 11.96 39.23 22.91
N VAL A 73 12.68 38.29 23.49
CA VAL A 73 13.46 37.26 22.76
C VAL A 73 12.81 35.90 22.97
N ILE A 74 12.41 35.26 21.88
CA ILE A 74 11.61 34.03 21.87
C ILE A 74 12.33 32.93 21.10
N ASN A 75 12.35 31.73 21.67
CA ASN A 75 12.78 30.51 21.01
C ASN A 75 11.58 29.56 20.87
N THR A 76 11.29 29.17 19.62
CA THR A 76 10.19 28.25 19.29
C THR A 76 10.66 26.80 19.14
N GLU A 77 11.96 26.52 19.21
CA GLU A 77 12.57 25.22 18.87
C GLU A 77 13.61 24.76 19.90
N SER A 78 13.64 25.36 21.12
CA SER A 78 14.53 24.88 22.17
C SER A 78 14.20 23.42 22.56
N GLU A 79 15.17 22.68 23.07
CA GLU A 79 15.00 21.32 23.56
C GLU A 79 13.81 21.19 24.54
N ARG A 80 13.66 22.17 25.43
CA ARG A 80 12.56 22.25 26.39
C ARG A 80 11.20 22.41 25.69
N VAL A 81 11.10 23.23 24.65
CA VAL A 81 9.88 23.42 23.86
C VAL A 81 9.54 22.14 23.10
N ILE A 82 10.51 21.53 22.41
CA ILE A 82 10.33 20.28 21.66
C ILE A 82 9.85 19.16 22.61
N LYS A 83 10.51 18.98 23.77
CA LYS A 83 10.12 17.97 24.76
C LYS A 83 8.69 18.19 25.29
N SER A 84 8.31 19.46 25.58
CA SER A 84 6.94 19.78 26.01
C SER A 84 5.90 19.48 24.95
N ARG A 85 6.17 19.80 23.66
CA ARG A 85 5.27 19.50 22.54
C ARG A 85 5.16 18.00 22.28
N LYS A 86 6.27 17.26 22.38
CA LYS A 86 6.26 15.78 22.27
C LYS A 86 5.31 15.17 23.30
N ILE A 87 5.43 15.54 24.57
CA ILE A 87 4.55 15.06 25.64
C ILE A 87 3.07 15.43 25.37
N ALA A 88 2.81 16.67 24.95
CA ALA A 88 1.45 17.11 24.62
C ALA A 88 0.85 16.31 23.44
N MET A 89 1.66 16.02 22.40
CA MET A 89 1.23 15.19 21.28
C MET A 89 0.95 13.75 21.70
N GLU A 90 1.80 13.15 22.50
CA GLU A 90 1.60 11.79 23.00
C GLU A 90 0.33 11.67 23.85
N LEU A 91 0.04 12.67 24.70
CA LEU A 91 -1.22 12.73 25.46
C LEU A 91 -2.45 12.88 24.54
N LEU A 92 -2.37 13.70 23.50
CA LEU A 92 -3.48 13.84 22.54
C LEU A 92 -3.69 12.56 21.73
N MET A 93 -2.59 11.90 21.32
CA MET A 93 -2.64 10.67 20.53
C MET A 93 -3.05 9.46 21.37
N SER A 94 -2.71 9.41 22.67
CA SER A 94 -3.13 8.32 23.56
C SER A 94 -4.64 8.25 23.77
N ALA A 95 -5.35 9.37 23.61
CA ALA A 95 -6.81 9.44 23.69
C ALA A 95 -7.50 9.34 22.31
N HIS A 96 -6.73 9.38 21.22
CA HIS A 96 -7.25 9.31 19.85
C HIS A 96 -7.37 7.84 19.39
N ASP A 97 -8.59 7.36 19.13
CA ASP A 97 -8.82 5.99 18.70
C ASP A 97 -9.29 5.96 17.24
N GLY A 98 -8.38 5.62 16.35
CA GLY A 98 -8.66 5.50 14.93
C GLY A 98 -7.46 4.96 14.14
N ASP A 99 -7.73 4.18 13.10
CA ASP A 99 -6.69 3.84 12.12
C ASP A 99 -6.49 5.02 11.18
N CYS A 100 -5.26 5.52 11.07
CA CYS A 100 -4.92 6.50 10.03
C CYS A 100 -5.05 5.87 8.64
N ILE A 101 -4.51 4.67 8.47
CA ILE A 101 -4.46 3.89 7.24
C ILE A 101 -5.12 2.53 7.48
N ALA A 102 -5.85 2.03 6.50
CA ALA A 102 -6.53 0.73 6.61
C ALA A 102 -5.53 -0.43 6.73
N PRO A 103 -5.83 -1.48 7.53
CA PRO A 103 -4.95 -2.65 7.69
C PRO A 103 -4.60 -3.33 6.36
N CYS A 104 -5.54 -3.40 5.41
CA CYS A 104 -5.29 -3.96 4.07
C CYS A 104 -4.23 -3.18 3.28
N GLN A 105 -4.16 -1.87 3.42
CA GLN A 105 -3.12 -1.04 2.81
C GLN A 105 -1.77 -1.26 3.50
N LEU A 106 -1.74 -1.30 4.83
CA LEU A 106 -0.51 -1.51 5.61
C LEU A 106 0.10 -2.90 5.38
N ALA A 107 -0.74 -3.90 5.13
CA ALA A 107 -0.30 -5.26 4.81
C ALA A 107 0.19 -5.41 3.36
N CYS A 108 -0.14 -4.48 2.48
CA CYS A 108 0.31 -4.50 1.10
C CYS A 108 1.79 -4.07 1.01
N PRO A 109 2.72 -4.90 0.48
CA PRO A 109 4.12 -4.51 0.33
C PRO A 109 4.33 -3.25 -0.50
N ALA A 110 3.44 -2.99 -1.48
CA ALA A 110 3.45 -1.75 -2.26
C ALA A 110 2.68 -0.60 -1.59
N ASN A 111 2.14 -0.79 -0.38
CA ASN A 111 1.32 0.20 0.33
C ASN A 111 0.20 0.80 -0.53
N THR A 112 -0.47 -0.06 -1.32
CA THR A 112 -1.55 0.35 -2.22
C THR A 112 -2.79 0.69 -1.42
N ASP A 113 -3.46 1.80 -1.73
CA ASP A 113 -4.70 2.21 -1.07
C ASP A 113 -5.86 1.28 -1.47
N CYS A 114 -5.88 0.10 -0.82
CA CYS A 114 -6.90 -0.92 -1.08
C CYS A 114 -8.30 -0.43 -0.70
N GLN A 115 -8.45 0.28 0.40
CA GLN A 115 -9.73 0.83 0.82
C GLN A 115 -10.24 1.87 -0.18
N GLY A 116 -9.35 2.73 -0.68
CA GLY A 116 -9.69 3.77 -1.64
C GLY A 116 -10.25 3.19 -2.93
N TYR A 117 -9.52 2.29 -3.60
CA TYR A 117 -10.00 1.76 -4.86
C TYR A 117 -11.20 0.81 -4.71
N VAL A 118 -11.32 0.04 -3.61
CA VAL A 118 -12.51 -0.77 -3.31
C VAL A 118 -13.73 0.13 -3.15
N GLY A 119 -13.60 1.22 -2.40
CA GLY A 119 -14.69 2.18 -2.25
C GLY A 119 -15.08 2.88 -3.56
N LEU A 120 -14.10 3.22 -4.41
CA LEU A 120 -14.38 3.78 -5.74
C LEU A 120 -15.11 2.77 -6.63
N ILE A 121 -14.74 1.49 -6.62
CA ILE A 121 -15.47 0.44 -7.34
C ILE A 121 -16.91 0.33 -6.85
N ALA A 122 -17.14 0.36 -5.53
CA ALA A 122 -18.49 0.34 -4.96
C ALA A 122 -19.36 1.53 -5.43
N ASN A 123 -18.73 2.66 -5.72
CA ASN A 123 -19.40 3.86 -6.23
C ASN A 123 -19.52 3.88 -7.77
N GLY A 124 -19.03 2.87 -8.49
CA GLY A 124 -19.01 2.84 -9.95
C GLY A 124 -17.94 3.72 -10.59
N GLU A 125 -16.98 4.23 -9.80
CA GLU A 125 -15.88 5.11 -10.23
C GLU A 125 -14.66 4.28 -10.67
N PHE A 126 -14.83 3.46 -11.71
CA PHE A 126 -13.84 2.45 -12.12
C PHE A 126 -12.54 3.06 -12.64
N ASP A 127 -12.62 4.15 -13.42
CA ASP A 127 -11.43 4.85 -13.94
C ASP A 127 -10.60 5.46 -12.81
N SER A 128 -11.28 6.08 -11.83
CA SER A 128 -10.62 6.63 -10.65
C SER A 128 -10.01 5.53 -9.77
N ALA A 129 -10.69 4.38 -9.65
CA ALA A 129 -10.16 3.21 -8.95
C ALA A 129 -8.88 2.71 -9.61
N LEU A 130 -8.87 2.57 -10.93
CA LEU A 130 -7.69 2.14 -11.68
C LEU A 130 -6.52 3.12 -11.52
N LYS A 131 -6.77 4.44 -11.67
CA LYS A 131 -5.73 5.46 -11.48
C LYS A 131 -5.12 5.37 -10.08
N LEU A 132 -5.95 5.16 -9.05
CA LEU A 132 -5.49 4.99 -7.68
C LEU A 132 -4.62 3.73 -7.52
N ILE A 133 -5.00 2.61 -8.15
CA ILE A 133 -4.18 1.38 -8.15
C ILE A 133 -2.84 1.64 -8.85
N LYS A 134 -2.85 2.28 -10.04
CA LYS A 134 -1.65 2.56 -10.84
C LYS A 134 -0.69 3.54 -10.19
N ASN A 135 -1.09 4.26 -9.14
CA ASN A 135 -0.16 5.06 -8.31
C ASN A 135 0.87 4.19 -7.54
N LYS A 136 0.62 2.87 -7.42
CA LYS A 136 1.49 1.92 -6.69
C LYS A 136 1.77 0.63 -7.44
N ILE A 137 0.92 0.25 -8.38
CA ILE A 137 1.01 -1.01 -9.13
C ILE A 137 0.84 -0.69 -10.62
N PRO A 138 1.92 -0.61 -11.39
CA PRO A 138 1.84 -0.30 -12.84
C PRO A 138 1.28 -1.45 -13.68
N LEU A 139 1.28 -2.67 -13.13
CA LEU A 139 0.80 -3.91 -13.76
C LEU A 139 -0.41 -4.50 -13.00
N PRO A 140 -1.53 -3.74 -12.83
CA PRO A 140 -2.61 -4.16 -11.94
C PRO A 140 -3.37 -5.39 -12.43
N ALA A 141 -3.53 -5.62 -13.73
CA ALA A 141 -4.20 -6.78 -14.28
C ALA A 141 -3.38 -8.06 -14.06
N SER A 142 -2.07 -8.00 -14.30
CA SER A 142 -1.14 -9.11 -14.05
C SER A 142 -1.06 -9.42 -12.56
N ILE A 143 -0.84 -8.41 -11.71
CA ILE A 143 -0.74 -8.60 -10.26
C ILE A 143 -2.08 -9.00 -9.64
N GLY A 144 -3.19 -8.60 -10.21
CA GLY A 144 -4.52 -9.06 -9.79
C GLY A 144 -4.73 -10.57 -9.95
N ARG A 145 -4.00 -11.21 -10.86
CA ARG A 145 -4.08 -12.66 -11.14
C ARG A 145 -3.10 -13.52 -10.33
N VAL A 146 -2.00 -12.91 -9.85
CA VAL A 146 -0.88 -13.70 -9.28
C VAL A 146 -0.48 -13.31 -7.86
N CYS A 147 -1.05 -12.25 -7.30
CA CYS A 147 -0.72 -11.78 -5.96
C CYS A 147 -1.27 -12.73 -4.89
N PRO A 148 -0.46 -13.13 -3.88
CA PRO A 148 -0.93 -13.94 -2.75
C PRO A 148 -1.71 -13.13 -1.70
N HIS A 149 -2.25 -11.99 -2.06
CA HIS A 149 -3.20 -11.10 -1.38
C HIS A 149 -3.03 -10.93 0.15
N PRO A 150 -1.85 -10.48 0.65
CA PRO A 150 -1.67 -10.24 2.08
C PRO A 150 -2.65 -9.18 2.64
N CYS A 151 -3.18 -8.30 1.78
CA CYS A 151 -4.22 -7.34 2.12
C CYS A 151 -5.54 -8.00 2.55
N GLU A 152 -5.91 -9.15 1.98
CA GLU A 152 -7.11 -9.91 2.34
C GLU A 152 -6.91 -10.62 3.68
N LYS A 153 -5.72 -11.18 3.93
CA LYS A 153 -5.36 -11.78 5.23
C LYS A 153 -5.45 -10.77 6.39
N ALA A 154 -5.18 -9.49 6.12
CA ALA A 154 -5.30 -8.39 7.09
C ALA A 154 -6.67 -7.69 7.06
N CYS A 155 -7.60 -8.13 6.23
CA CYS A 155 -8.89 -7.49 6.09
C CYS A 155 -9.79 -7.80 7.30
N ARG A 156 -10.17 -6.76 8.05
CA ARG A 156 -11.05 -6.91 9.22
C ARG A 156 -12.45 -7.40 8.88
N ARG A 157 -12.87 -7.39 7.62
CA ARG A 157 -14.14 -8.00 7.21
C ARG A 157 -14.13 -9.49 7.53
N GLY A 158 -12.99 -10.17 7.50
CA GLY A 158 -12.80 -11.54 7.92
C GLY A 158 -13.16 -11.84 9.41
N LYS A 159 -13.35 -10.80 10.24
CA LYS A 159 -13.89 -10.94 11.62
C LYS A 159 -15.41 -10.92 11.66
N VAL A 160 -16.07 -10.58 10.56
CA VAL A 160 -17.55 -10.57 10.43
C VAL A 160 -18.04 -11.82 9.72
N ASP A 161 -17.44 -12.08 8.56
CA ASP A 161 -17.71 -13.22 7.67
C ASP A 161 -16.43 -13.62 6.91
N GLU A 162 -16.32 -13.33 5.60
CA GLU A 162 -15.10 -13.52 4.82
C GLU A 162 -14.47 -12.17 4.45
N PRO A 163 -13.13 -12.09 4.26
CA PRO A 163 -12.47 -10.86 3.81
C PRO A 163 -13.05 -10.33 2.50
N ILE A 164 -12.82 -9.08 2.19
CA ILE A 164 -13.12 -8.53 0.86
C ILE A 164 -12.21 -9.19 -0.16
N ASN A 165 -12.75 -9.56 -1.32
CA ASN A 165 -12.00 -10.13 -2.45
C ASN A 165 -11.23 -9.03 -3.21
N ILE A 166 -10.24 -8.46 -2.52
CA ILE A 166 -9.50 -7.25 -2.95
C ILE A 166 -8.73 -7.51 -4.24
N VAL A 167 -8.16 -8.71 -4.39
CA VAL A 167 -7.33 -9.05 -5.55
C VAL A 167 -8.16 -9.15 -6.83
N GLN A 168 -9.35 -9.74 -6.76
CA GLN A 168 -10.26 -9.83 -7.91
C GLN A 168 -10.89 -8.48 -8.26
N LEU A 169 -11.17 -7.63 -7.28
CA LEU A 169 -11.60 -6.24 -7.53
C LEU A 169 -10.52 -5.43 -8.25
N LYS A 170 -9.25 -5.64 -7.92
CA LYS A 170 -8.12 -5.03 -8.63
C LYS A 170 -8.03 -5.52 -10.08
N SER A 171 -8.13 -6.83 -10.33
CA SER A 171 -8.17 -7.39 -11.68
C SER A 171 -9.34 -6.83 -12.47
N PHE A 172 -10.52 -6.78 -11.88
CA PHE A 172 -11.73 -6.26 -12.52
C PHE A 172 -11.54 -4.81 -13.03
N ALA A 173 -11.03 -3.91 -12.19
CA ALA A 173 -10.80 -2.52 -12.60
C ALA A 173 -9.76 -2.42 -13.72
N ALA A 174 -8.70 -3.24 -13.66
CA ALA A 174 -7.65 -3.27 -14.67
C ALA A 174 -8.13 -3.89 -16.00
N ASP A 175 -8.93 -4.95 -15.96
CA ASP A 175 -9.47 -5.59 -17.15
C ASP A 175 -10.46 -4.69 -17.90
N LEU A 176 -11.22 -3.86 -17.18
CA LEU A 176 -12.07 -2.85 -17.82
C LEU A 176 -11.24 -1.82 -18.60
N ASP A 177 -10.14 -1.34 -18.03
CA ASP A 177 -9.23 -0.41 -18.67
C ASP A 177 -8.59 -1.00 -19.95
N LEU A 178 -8.13 -2.26 -19.85
CA LEU A 178 -7.50 -2.94 -21.00
C LEU A 178 -8.47 -3.23 -22.15
N LYS A 179 -9.78 -3.31 -21.87
CA LYS A 179 -10.83 -3.49 -22.89
C LYS A 179 -11.25 -2.16 -23.56
N GLY A 180 -10.93 -1.02 -22.95
CA GLY A 180 -11.25 0.30 -23.45
C GLY A 180 -10.02 1.11 -23.90
N ASP A 181 -10.11 2.42 -23.76
CA ASP A 181 -8.98 3.33 -23.97
C ASP A 181 -8.09 3.34 -22.72
N SER A 182 -7.09 2.48 -22.70
CA SER A 182 -6.24 2.27 -21.53
C SER A 182 -5.62 3.57 -21.01
N TYR A 183 -5.73 3.80 -19.70
CA TYR A 183 -5.14 4.94 -19.03
C TYR A 183 -3.62 4.95 -19.13
N ILE A 184 -3.09 6.01 -19.72
CA ILE A 184 -1.66 6.32 -19.79
C ILE A 184 -1.40 7.51 -18.87
N PRO A 185 -0.52 7.40 -17.85
CA PRO A 185 -0.23 8.52 -16.97
C PRO A 185 0.48 9.65 -17.70
N LYS A 186 0.27 10.88 -17.23
CA LYS A 186 1.03 12.03 -17.69
C LYS A 186 2.48 11.94 -17.20
N THR A 187 3.42 12.25 -18.09
CA THR A 187 4.84 12.38 -17.72
C THR A 187 5.16 13.84 -17.43
N ALA A 188 6.08 14.07 -16.47
CA ALA A 188 6.62 15.40 -16.19
C ALA A 188 7.51 15.89 -17.33
N GLU A 189 7.93 17.15 -17.26
CA GLU A 189 8.92 17.72 -18.18
C GLU A 189 10.23 16.92 -18.09
N LYS A 190 10.94 16.82 -19.23
CA LYS A 190 12.19 16.07 -19.30
C LYS A 190 13.26 16.66 -18.39
N THR A 191 13.81 15.82 -17.52
CA THR A 191 14.89 16.22 -16.59
C THR A 191 16.27 16.22 -17.25
N GLY A 192 16.43 15.60 -18.42
CA GLY A 192 17.71 15.34 -19.07
C GLY A 192 18.54 14.24 -18.41
N LYS A 193 18.06 13.62 -17.33
CA LYS A 193 18.74 12.53 -16.63
C LYS A 193 18.42 11.19 -17.26
N LYS A 194 19.44 10.32 -17.35
CA LYS A 194 19.37 8.99 -17.97
C LYS A 194 19.52 7.90 -16.93
N VAL A 195 18.61 6.96 -16.95
CA VAL A 195 18.63 5.79 -16.06
C VAL A 195 18.60 4.50 -16.86
N ALA A 196 19.58 3.65 -16.61
CA ALA A 196 19.61 2.28 -17.13
C ALA A 196 19.04 1.30 -16.10
N ILE A 197 18.19 0.38 -16.52
CA ILE A 197 17.63 -0.67 -15.67
C ILE A 197 17.98 -2.01 -16.29
N VAL A 198 18.58 -2.91 -15.51
CA VAL A 198 18.92 -4.27 -15.91
C VAL A 198 17.90 -5.24 -15.33
N GLY A 199 17.09 -5.85 -16.19
CA GLY A 199 16.00 -6.76 -15.84
C GLY A 199 14.62 -6.13 -16.07
N GLY A 200 13.87 -6.70 -17.01
CA GLY A 200 12.50 -6.32 -17.37
C GLY A 200 11.41 -7.12 -16.63
N GLY A 201 11.70 -7.55 -15.39
CA GLY A 201 10.73 -8.17 -14.48
C GLY A 201 9.87 -7.13 -13.74
N PRO A 202 9.02 -7.58 -12.77
CA PRO A 202 8.12 -6.69 -12.02
C PRO A 202 8.82 -5.48 -11.39
N ALA A 203 9.99 -5.68 -10.78
CA ALA A 203 10.77 -4.60 -10.17
C ALA A 203 11.25 -3.58 -11.20
N GLY A 204 11.94 -4.05 -12.26
CA GLY A 204 12.50 -3.16 -13.28
C GLY A 204 11.41 -2.43 -14.08
N LEU A 205 10.33 -3.10 -14.47
CA LEU A 205 9.19 -2.46 -15.13
C LEU A 205 8.51 -1.40 -14.27
N THR A 206 8.41 -1.64 -12.96
CA THR A 206 7.86 -0.67 -11.99
C THR A 206 8.77 0.54 -11.85
N ALA A 207 10.07 0.33 -11.68
CA ALA A 207 11.04 1.41 -11.62
C ALA A 207 11.02 2.24 -12.91
N ALA A 208 10.99 1.58 -14.07
CA ALA A 208 10.91 2.24 -15.37
C ALA A 208 9.65 3.12 -15.50
N TYR A 209 8.50 2.58 -15.14
CA TYR A 209 7.22 3.28 -15.22
C TYR A 209 7.20 4.57 -14.41
N TYR A 210 7.66 4.54 -13.15
CA TYR A 210 7.62 5.73 -12.30
C TYR A 210 8.75 6.72 -12.60
N LEU A 211 9.97 6.27 -12.95
CA LEU A 211 11.04 7.17 -13.36
C LEU A 211 10.71 7.92 -14.66
N ALA A 212 10.07 7.25 -15.62
CA ALA A 212 9.60 7.90 -16.84
C ALA A 212 8.53 8.96 -16.54
N GLN A 213 7.61 8.71 -15.60
CA GLN A 213 6.63 9.71 -15.17
C GLN A 213 7.27 10.93 -14.52
N LEU A 214 8.42 10.77 -13.85
CA LEU A 214 9.21 11.88 -13.28
C LEU A 214 10.02 12.65 -14.33
N GLY A 215 9.95 12.26 -15.62
CA GLY A 215 10.59 12.95 -16.75
C GLY A 215 12.00 12.46 -17.04
N HIS A 216 12.47 11.36 -16.44
CA HIS A 216 13.78 10.77 -16.74
C HIS A 216 13.75 9.96 -18.04
N GLU A 217 14.90 9.90 -18.74
CA GLU A 217 15.09 9.01 -19.88
C GLU A 217 15.44 7.61 -19.39
N VAL A 218 14.53 6.64 -19.57
CA VAL A 218 14.71 5.30 -19.03
C VAL A 218 14.90 4.28 -20.14
N THR A 219 15.94 3.43 -20.00
CA THR A 219 16.17 2.28 -20.86
C THR A 219 16.26 1.01 -20.02
N VAL A 220 15.43 0.01 -20.33
CA VAL A 220 15.43 -1.30 -19.69
C VAL A 220 16.12 -2.33 -20.58
N PHE A 221 17.09 -3.02 -20.05
CA PHE A 221 17.82 -4.12 -20.71
C PHE A 221 17.37 -5.46 -20.12
N ASP A 222 17.03 -6.41 -20.93
CA ASP A 222 16.67 -7.76 -20.49
C ASP A 222 17.33 -8.83 -21.35
N MET A 223 17.78 -9.91 -20.71
CA MET A 223 18.41 -11.05 -21.40
C MET A 223 17.44 -11.86 -22.24
N MET A 224 16.14 -11.73 -21.99
CA MET A 224 15.09 -12.48 -22.69
C MET A 224 14.60 -11.71 -23.92
N ASP A 225 13.90 -12.43 -24.80
CA ASP A 225 13.32 -11.90 -26.04
C ASP A 225 12.13 -10.96 -25.81
N LYS A 226 11.49 -11.03 -24.63
CA LYS A 226 10.37 -10.16 -24.23
C LYS A 226 10.46 -9.77 -22.77
N MET A 227 9.98 -8.56 -22.46
CA MET A 227 9.85 -8.08 -21.09
C MET A 227 8.80 -8.88 -20.30
N GLY A 228 8.88 -8.84 -18.96
CA GLY A 228 7.93 -9.45 -18.02
C GLY A 228 8.58 -10.34 -16.96
N GLY A 229 9.83 -10.75 -17.12
CA GLY A 229 10.55 -11.58 -16.15
C GLY A 229 9.75 -12.83 -15.74
N MET A 230 9.67 -13.12 -14.42
CA MET A 230 8.95 -14.29 -13.93
C MET A 230 7.43 -14.25 -14.17
N LEU A 231 6.81 -13.08 -14.35
CA LEU A 231 5.40 -12.99 -14.77
C LEU A 231 5.18 -13.62 -16.16
N ARG A 232 6.17 -13.52 -17.03
CA ARG A 232 6.13 -14.13 -18.37
C ARG A 232 6.62 -15.55 -18.38
N TYR A 233 7.80 -15.81 -17.82
CA TYR A 233 8.55 -17.05 -18.04
C TYR A 233 8.43 -18.06 -16.90
N GLY A 234 7.86 -17.65 -15.75
CA GLY A 234 7.65 -18.52 -14.60
C GLY A 234 6.20 -18.87 -14.32
N ILE A 235 5.26 -17.96 -14.66
CA ILE A 235 3.84 -18.16 -14.39
C ILE A 235 3.13 -18.70 -15.64
N PRO A 236 2.38 -19.81 -15.54
CA PRO A 236 1.69 -20.42 -16.68
C PRO A 236 0.61 -19.52 -17.30
N GLN A 237 0.31 -19.77 -18.58
CA GLN A 237 -0.70 -19.05 -19.37
C GLN A 237 -2.10 -19.12 -18.73
N TYR A 238 -2.48 -20.25 -18.14
CA TYR A 238 -3.80 -20.45 -17.55
C TYR A 238 -4.02 -19.64 -16.24
N ARG A 239 -2.94 -19.12 -15.63
CA ARG A 239 -3.00 -18.17 -14.49
C ARG A 239 -2.84 -16.73 -14.93
N LEU A 240 -1.91 -16.47 -15.85
CA LEU A 240 -1.63 -15.14 -16.37
C LEU A 240 -1.49 -15.20 -17.88
N PRO A 241 -2.57 -14.86 -18.64
CA PRO A 241 -2.51 -14.73 -20.09
C PRO A 241 -1.44 -13.73 -20.51
N LYS A 242 -0.60 -14.10 -21.47
CA LYS A 242 0.54 -13.26 -21.89
C LYS A 242 0.08 -12.01 -22.64
N GLU A 243 -1.10 -12.06 -23.24
CA GLU A 243 -1.75 -10.92 -23.90
C GLU A 243 -2.11 -9.81 -22.91
N VAL A 244 -2.52 -10.16 -21.68
CA VAL A 244 -2.78 -9.23 -20.59
C VAL A 244 -1.48 -8.53 -20.18
N LEU A 245 -0.43 -9.30 -19.93
CA LEU A 245 0.88 -8.76 -19.58
C LEU A 245 1.46 -7.89 -20.70
N ASP A 246 1.34 -8.31 -21.98
CA ASP A 246 1.79 -7.54 -23.12
C ASP A 246 1.07 -6.18 -23.22
N SER A 247 -0.23 -6.16 -22.93
CA SER A 247 -1.02 -4.93 -22.95
C SER A 247 -0.56 -3.94 -21.87
N GLU A 248 -0.25 -4.42 -20.68
CA GLU A 248 0.28 -3.58 -19.59
C GLU A 248 1.70 -3.09 -19.88
N ILE A 249 2.57 -3.92 -20.46
CA ILE A 249 3.93 -3.53 -20.86
C ILE A 249 3.89 -2.45 -21.96
N LYS A 250 2.95 -2.55 -22.93
CA LYS A 250 2.73 -1.49 -23.94
C LYS A 250 2.34 -0.15 -23.31
N ILE A 251 1.60 -0.15 -22.20
CA ILE A 251 1.28 1.09 -21.46
C ILE A 251 2.56 1.69 -20.89
N ILE A 252 3.46 0.87 -20.33
CA ILE A 252 4.77 1.33 -19.84
C ILE A 252 5.60 1.90 -20.99
N GLU A 253 5.66 1.25 -22.13
CA GLU A 253 6.37 1.74 -23.31
C GLU A 253 5.84 3.11 -23.78
N LYS A 254 4.51 3.30 -23.75
CA LYS A 254 3.86 4.56 -24.11
C LYS A 254 4.20 5.73 -23.16
N THR A 255 4.76 5.48 -21.96
CA THR A 255 5.31 6.53 -21.10
C THR A 255 6.69 7.05 -21.56
N GLY A 256 7.26 6.47 -22.61
CA GLY A 256 8.56 6.86 -23.17
C GLY A 256 9.72 5.95 -22.75
N VAL A 257 9.46 4.86 -22.03
CA VAL A 257 10.46 3.85 -21.70
C VAL A 257 10.94 3.12 -22.95
N ARG A 258 12.25 2.93 -23.09
CA ARG A 258 12.86 2.13 -24.16
C ARG A 258 13.18 0.73 -23.65
N PHE A 259 12.86 -0.30 -24.43
CA PHE A 259 13.16 -1.69 -24.14
C PHE A 259 14.27 -2.23 -25.07
N CYS A 260 15.28 -2.86 -24.49
CA CYS A 260 16.38 -3.54 -25.17
C CYS A 260 16.39 -5.01 -24.76
N ASN A 261 15.76 -5.85 -25.58
CA ASN A 261 15.68 -7.29 -25.35
C ASN A 261 16.92 -8.01 -25.87
N ASN A 262 17.15 -9.26 -25.40
CA ASN A 262 18.28 -10.13 -25.77
C ASN A 262 19.65 -9.53 -25.39
N VAL A 263 19.70 -8.70 -24.33
CA VAL A 263 20.92 -8.07 -23.83
C VAL A 263 21.20 -8.58 -22.40
N LYS A 264 22.22 -9.41 -22.26
CA LYS A 264 22.61 -9.98 -20.96
C LYS A 264 23.74 -9.20 -20.32
N LEU A 265 23.54 -8.80 -19.04
CA LEU A 265 24.57 -8.19 -18.22
C LEU A 265 25.76 -9.16 -18.05
N GLY A 266 27.00 -8.64 -18.18
CA GLY A 266 28.23 -9.40 -18.10
C GLY A 266 28.66 -10.07 -19.41
N ARG A 267 27.72 -10.27 -20.38
CA ARG A 267 28.04 -10.81 -21.70
C ARG A 267 27.99 -9.73 -22.80
N ASP A 268 26.87 -9.00 -22.89
CA ASP A 268 26.63 -8.04 -23.98
C ASP A 268 26.86 -6.58 -23.53
N ILE A 269 26.66 -6.32 -22.26
CA ILE A 269 26.90 -5.04 -21.59
C ILE A 269 27.53 -5.26 -20.20
N THR A 270 28.31 -4.28 -19.72
CA THR A 270 28.87 -4.28 -18.36
C THR A 270 28.30 -3.14 -17.53
N ILE A 271 28.43 -3.20 -16.20
CA ILE A 271 28.00 -2.13 -15.30
C ILE A 271 28.78 -0.86 -15.58
N GLU A 272 30.08 -0.96 -15.88
CA GLU A 272 30.93 0.17 -16.22
C GLU A 272 30.45 0.86 -17.51
N ASN A 273 30.10 0.09 -18.54
CA ASN A 273 29.54 0.64 -19.77
C ASN A 273 28.24 1.40 -19.51
N LEU A 274 27.33 0.82 -18.68
CA LEU A 274 26.08 1.46 -18.32
C LEU A 274 26.31 2.76 -17.53
N LYS A 275 27.21 2.76 -16.56
CA LYS A 275 27.59 3.96 -15.77
C LYS A 275 28.19 5.06 -16.62
N SER A 276 28.94 4.73 -17.67
CA SER A 276 29.63 5.74 -18.50
C SER A 276 28.67 6.59 -19.33
N VAL A 277 27.44 6.14 -19.56
CA VAL A 277 26.44 6.80 -20.43
C VAL A 277 25.11 7.09 -19.75
N ASN A 278 24.97 6.71 -18.47
CA ASN A 278 23.76 6.98 -17.68
C ASN A 278 24.14 7.63 -16.33
N ASP A 279 23.22 8.45 -15.80
CA ASP A 279 23.38 9.12 -14.49
C ASP A 279 23.13 8.17 -13.31
N ALA A 280 22.35 7.10 -13.52
CA ALA A 280 22.10 6.04 -12.54
C ALA A 280 21.86 4.70 -13.22
N VAL A 281 22.16 3.60 -12.50
CA VAL A 281 21.92 2.22 -12.94
C VAL A 281 21.14 1.47 -11.87
N ILE A 282 20.06 0.77 -12.25
CA ILE A 282 19.29 -0.08 -11.34
C ILE A 282 19.43 -1.54 -11.77
N LEU A 283 19.91 -2.38 -10.86
CA LEU A 283 20.04 -3.82 -11.06
C LEU A 283 18.80 -4.55 -10.51
N ALA A 284 18.00 -5.13 -11.39
CA ALA A 284 16.81 -5.91 -11.07
C ALA A 284 16.76 -7.25 -11.84
N PRO A 285 17.87 -8.02 -11.93
CA PRO A 285 17.97 -9.20 -12.79
C PRO A 285 17.09 -10.37 -12.33
N GLY A 286 16.56 -10.35 -11.11
CA GLY A 286 15.72 -11.40 -10.56
C GLY A 286 16.49 -12.69 -10.18
N ALA A 287 15.75 -13.79 -9.95
CA ALA A 287 16.29 -15.08 -9.55
C ALA A 287 15.88 -16.16 -10.57
N TRP A 288 16.81 -16.62 -11.40
CA TRP A 288 16.54 -17.50 -12.55
C TRP A 288 17.04 -18.92 -12.40
N LYS A 289 17.99 -19.20 -11.50
CA LYS A 289 18.53 -20.55 -11.29
C LYS A 289 17.65 -21.32 -10.31
N SER A 290 17.17 -22.50 -10.69
CA SER A 290 16.51 -23.44 -9.76
C SER A 290 17.47 -23.91 -8.69
N THR A 291 17.00 -24.04 -7.46
CA THR A 291 17.79 -24.56 -6.35
C THR A 291 17.86 -26.09 -6.44
N PRO A 292 19.07 -26.72 -6.47
CA PRO A 292 19.21 -28.18 -6.50
C PRO A 292 18.78 -28.80 -5.18
N MET A 293 18.23 -30.01 -5.21
CA MET A 293 17.87 -30.80 -4.03
C MET A 293 19.10 -31.37 -3.32
N ARG A 294 20.20 -31.52 -4.05
CA ARG A 294 21.47 -32.15 -3.60
C ARG A 294 21.29 -33.61 -3.20
N VAL A 295 20.52 -34.32 -3.98
CA VAL A 295 20.32 -35.76 -3.84
C VAL A 295 21.02 -36.52 -4.99
N LYS A 296 21.42 -37.77 -4.71
CA LYS A 296 22.05 -38.61 -5.72
C LYS A 296 21.08 -38.85 -6.87
N GLY A 297 21.56 -38.77 -8.13
CA GLY A 297 20.79 -38.97 -9.35
C GLY A 297 20.02 -37.76 -9.87
N GLU A 298 20.21 -36.57 -9.27
CA GLU A 298 19.50 -35.37 -9.75
C GLU A 298 20.00 -34.81 -11.10
N ASP A 299 21.07 -35.38 -11.64
CA ASP A 299 21.64 -35.13 -12.97
C ASP A 299 21.10 -36.06 -14.07
N ALA A 300 20.20 -36.99 -13.73
CA ALA A 300 19.58 -37.90 -14.68
C ALA A 300 18.66 -37.17 -15.69
N GLN A 301 18.56 -37.70 -16.92
CA GLN A 301 17.61 -37.23 -17.90
C GLN A 301 16.16 -37.46 -17.40
N GLY A 302 15.32 -36.40 -17.43
CA GLY A 302 13.97 -36.41 -16.86
C GLY A 302 13.91 -35.67 -15.50
N VAL A 303 15.06 -35.15 -14.99
CA VAL A 303 15.07 -34.24 -13.85
C VAL A 303 15.12 -32.79 -14.36
N TYR A 304 14.17 -31.97 -13.91
CA TYR A 304 14.02 -30.58 -14.34
C TYR A 304 14.03 -29.63 -13.15
N GLY A 305 14.66 -28.47 -13.29
CA GLY A 305 14.40 -27.33 -12.41
C GLY A 305 13.00 -26.77 -12.65
N GLY A 306 12.28 -26.40 -11.59
CA GLY A 306 10.89 -25.95 -11.70
C GLY A 306 10.71 -24.74 -12.64
N ILE A 307 11.59 -23.74 -12.50
CA ILE A 307 11.56 -22.58 -13.41
C ILE A 307 12.00 -22.92 -14.82
N ASP A 308 12.98 -23.79 -14.99
CA ASP A 308 13.46 -24.22 -16.31
C ASP A 308 12.38 -25.01 -17.06
N PHE A 309 11.65 -25.87 -16.32
CA PHE A 309 10.48 -26.60 -16.83
C PHE A 309 9.40 -25.64 -17.31
N LEU A 310 8.91 -24.74 -16.43
CA LEU A 310 7.86 -23.78 -16.74
C LEU A 310 8.25 -22.86 -17.92
N ARG A 311 9.48 -22.33 -17.89
CA ARG A 311 10.01 -21.50 -18.97
C ARG A 311 10.02 -22.24 -20.32
N SER A 312 10.45 -23.50 -20.33
CA SER A 312 10.50 -24.31 -21.55
C SER A 312 9.11 -24.53 -22.15
N VAL A 313 8.12 -24.85 -21.29
CA VAL A 313 6.72 -24.99 -21.71
C VAL A 313 6.16 -23.69 -22.27
N ILE A 314 6.37 -22.57 -21.57
CA ILE A 314 5.89 -21.25 -21.98
C ILE A 314 6.53 -20.81 -23.31
N GLN A 315 7.79 -21.17 -23.55
CA GLN A 315 8.48 -20.90 -24.82
C GLN A 315 8.11 -21.86 -25.95
N GLY A 316 7.18 -22.79 -25.69
CA GLY A 316 6.77 -23.81 -26.71
C GLY A 316 7.83 -24.85 -27.04
N LYS A 317 8.86 -25.01 -26.18
CA LYS A 317 9.87 -26.06 -26.32
C LYS A 317 9.27 -27.40 -25.96
N ALA A 318 9.61 -28.46 -26.70
CA ALA A 318 9.21 -29.81 -26.35
C ALA A 318 9.85 -30.22 -25.00
N VAL A 319 9.03 -30.66 -24.08
CA VAL A 319 9.46 -31.17 -22.76
C VAL A 319 8.87 -32.58 -22.61
N GLU A 320 9.77 -33.57 -22.50
CA GLU A 320 9.36 -34.98 -22.35
C GLU A 320 9.26 -35.30 -20.87
N ILE A 321 8.03 -35.40 -20.30
CA ILE A 321 7.81 -35.67 -18.88
C ILE A 321 7.34 -37.10 -18.57
N GLY A 322 6.94 -37.88 -19.58
CA GLY A 322 6.37 -39.21 -19.36
C GLY A 322 4.99 -39.20 -18.71
N GLU A 323 4.58 -40.35 -18.17
CA GLU A 323 3.24 -40.54 -17.58
C GLU A 323 3.22 -40.27 -16.07
N LYS A 324 4.30 -40.56 -15.36
CA LYS A 324 4.41 -40.45 -13.89
C LYS A 324 5.42 -39.36 -13.51
N VAL A 325 4.92 -38.28 -12.92
CA VAL A 325 5.71 -37.08 -12.60
C VAL A 325 5.67 -36.76 -11.11
N ALA A 326 6.83 -36.54 -10.51
CA ALA A 326 6.93 -36.00 -9.15
C ALA A 326 7.38 -34.55 -9.18
N VAL A 327 6.67 -33.66 -8.45
CA VAL A 327 7.05 -32.27 -8.21
C VAL A 327 7.46 -32.12 -6.76
N CYS A 328 8.73 -31.80 -6.53
CA CYS A 328 9.32 -31.67 -5.19
C CYS A 328 9.25 -30.21 -4.72
N GLY A 329 8.39 -29.93 -3.75
CA GLY A 329 8.19 -28.59 -3.20
C GLY A 329 6.75 -28.33 -2.78
N GLY A 330 6.52 -27.26 -2.03
CA GLY A 330 5.18 -26.88 -1.52
C GLY A 330 4.84 -25.40 -1.72
N GLY A 331 5.57 -24.70 -2.58
CA GLY A 331 5.28 -23.29 -2.92
C GLY A 331 4.49 -23.13 -4.21
N ASN A 332 4.15 -21.89 -4.58
CA ASN A 332 3.39 -21.59 -5.79
C ASN A 332 4.05 -22.14 -7.08
N THR A 333 5.38 -22.13 -7.16
CA THR A 333 6.12 -22.75 -8.28
C THR A 333 5.84 -24.25 -8.41
N ALA A 334 5.68 -24.96 -7.28
CA ALA A 334 5.32 -26.38 -7.29
C ALA A 334 3.89 -26.59 -7.78
N MET A 335 2.96 -25.71 -7.39
CA MET A 335 1.56 -25.73 -7.87
C MET A 335 1.50 -25.47 -9.39
N ASP A 336 2.23 -24.46 -9.85
CA ASP A 336 2.33 -24.16 -11.28
C ASP A 336 2.93 -25.33 -12.07
N ALA A 337 3.97 -25.97 -11.54
CA ALA A 337 4.64 -27.09 -12.19
C ALA A 337 3.76 -28.35 -12.24
N CYS A 338 3.09 -28.74 -11.15
CA CYS A 338 2.25 -29.94 -11.11
C CYS A 338 1.01 -29.78 -12.00
N ARG A 339 0.35 -28.62 -11.95
CA ARG A 339 -0.81 -28.33 -12.81
C ARG A 339 -0.42 -28.22 -14.29
N THR A 340 0.79 -27.75 -14.59
CA THR A 340 1.33 -27.75 -15.96
C THR A 340 1.63 -29.17 -16.43
N ALA A 341 2.18 -30.04 -15.57
CA ALA A 341 2.43 -31.44 -15.92
C ALA A 341 1.13 -32.20 -16.26
N VAL A 342 0.04 -31.96 -15.50
CA VAL A 342 -1.31 -32.50 -15.83
C VAL A 342 -1.73 -32.08 -17.24
N ARG A 343 -1.60 -30.79 -17.58
CA ARG A 343 -1.97 -30.23 -18.90
C ARG A 343 -1.11 -30.75 -20.06
N LEU A 344 0.12 -31.17 -19.76
CA LEU A 344 0.98 -31.82 -20.74
C LEU A 344 0.67 -33.32 -20.94
N GLY A 345 -0.32 -33.88 -20.21
CA GLY A 345 -0.82 -35.23 -20.37
C GLY A 345 -0.20 -36.29 -19.45
N ALA A 346 0.51 -35.88 -18.39
CA ALA A 346 0.91 -36.81 -17.34
C ALA A 346 -0.32 -37.47 -16.68
N LYS A 347 -0.29 -38.78 -16.51
CA LYS A 347 -1.41 -39.56 -15.95
C LYS A 347 -1.43 -39.56 -14.43
N GLU A 348 -0.23 -39.59 -13.83
CA GLU A 348 -0.04 -39.57 -12.40
C GLU A 348 0.92 -38.44 -12.04
N VAL A 349 0.44 -37.42 -11.31
CA VAL A 349 1.24 -36.29 -10.85
C VAL A 349 1.26 -36.26 -9.33
N TYR A 350 2.43 -36.31 -8.74
CA TYR A 350 2.65 -36.31 -7.30
C TYR A 350 3.34 -35.03 -6.84
N VAL A 351 2.83 -34.40 -5.78
CA VAL A 351 3.54 -33.34 -5.06
C VAL A 351 4.19 -33.96 -3.83
N ILE A 352 5.50 -33.89 -3.78
CA ILE A 352 6.34 -34.41 -2.68
C ILE A 352 6.65 -33.24 -1.75
N TYR A 353 6.18 -33.34 -0.48
CA TYR A 353 6.38 -32.27 0.46
C TYR A 353 6.75 -32.77 1.86
N ARG A 354 7.85 -32.24 2.41
CA ARG A 354 8.45 -32.69 3.67
C ARG A 354 7.70 -32.32 4.95
N ARG A 355 6.60 -31.54 4.86
CA ARG A 355 5.69 -31.16 5.95
C ARG A 355 4.28 -31.58 5.59
N THR A 356 3.29 -31.07 6.34
CA THR A 356 1.87 -31.26 6.01
C THR A 356 1.32 -30.11 5.14
N GLU A 357 0.09 -30.24 4.69
CA GLU A 357 -0.60 -29.21 3.92
C GLU A 357 -0.65 -27.87 4.67
N LYS A 358 -0.84 -27.91 5.99
CA LYS A 358 -0.90 -26.72 6.83
C LYS A 358 0.37 -25.84 6.77
N GLU A 359 1.51 -26.44 6.58
CA GLU A 359 2.79 -25.71 6.47
C GLU A 359 3.17 -25.38 5.02
N MET A 360 2.32 -25.67 4.04
CA MET A 360 2.60 -25.28 2.65
C MET A 360 2.55 -23.76 2.50
N PRO A 361 3.57 -23.15 1.85
CA PRO A 361 3.54 -21.72 1.56
C PRO A 361 2.74 -21.36 0.29
N ALA A 362 2.24 -22.34 -0.46
CA ALA A 362 1.37 -22.11 -1.61
C ALA A 362 0.00 -21.58 -1.17
N GLU A 363 -0.68 -20.85 -2.04
CA GLU A 363 -2.02 -20.34 -1.76
C GLU A 363 -3.03 -21.49 -1.73
N GLU A 364 -3.96 -21.45 -0.77
CA GLU A 364 -4.95 -22.51 -0.52
C GLU A 364 -5.79 -22.81 -1.76
N ILE A 365 -6.13 -21.78 -2.55
CA ILE A 365 -6.88 -21.96 -3.79
C ILE A 365 -6.10 -22.77 -4.82
N GLU A 366 -4.78 -22.56 -4.94
CA GLU A 366 -3.93 -23.31 -5.87
C GLU A 366 -3.78 -24.77 -5.45
N ILE A 367 -3.70 -25.04 -4.14
CA ILE A 367 -3.69 -26.39 -3.60
C ILE A 367 -5.02 -27.09 -3.89
N LYS A 368 -6.14 -26.41 -3.63
CA LYS A 368 -7.48 -26.93 -3.90
C LYS A 368 -7.67 -27.27 -5.38
N GLU A 369 -7.36 -26.32 -6.26
CA GLU A 369 -7.52 -26.49 -7.70
C GLU A 369 -6.62 -27.60 -8.27
N SER A 370 -5.38 -27.74 -7.78
CA SER A 370 -4.49 -28.83 -8.19
C SER A 370 -5.06 -30.22 -7.79
N LYS A 371 -5.65 -30.35 -6.60
CA LYS A 371 -6.33 -31.57 -6.18
C LYS A 371 -7.54 -31.91 -7.07
N GLU A 372 -8.35 -30.89 -7.41
CA GLU A 372 -9.49 -31.03 -8.32
C GLU A 372 -9.04 -31.44 -9.74
N GLU A 373 -7.83 -31.05 -10.16
CA GLU A 373 -7.20 -31.44 -11.42
C GLU A 373 -6.55 -32.83 -11.38
N GLY A 374 -6.59 -33.54 -10.22
CA GLY A 374 -6.13 -34.91 -10.05
C GLY A 374 -4.70 -35.06 -9.51
N VAL A 375 -4.08 -34.01 -9.00
CA VAL A 375 -2.75 -34.08 -8.39
C VAL A 375 -2.82 -34.79 -7.04
N THR A 376 -1.95 -35.75 -6.81
CA THR A 376 -1.81 -36.52 -5.57
C THR A 376 -0.71 -35.94 -4.69
N TYR A 377 -0.97 -35.79 -3.39
CA TYR A 377 -0.01 -35.25 -2.43
C TYR A 377 0.62 -36.34 -1.57
N LYS A 378 1.93 -36.38 -1.53
CA LYS A 378 2.72 -37.17 -0.57
C LYS A 378 3.33 -36.23 0.45
N PHE A 379 2.59 -36.05 1.55
CA PHE A 379 3.04 -35.25 2.69
C PHE A 379 4.02 -36.04 3.58
N LEU A 380 4.79 -35.31 4.39
CA LEU A 380 5.77 -35.90 5.30
C LEU A 380 6.75 -36.83 4.58
N THR A 381 7.13 -36.44 3.36
CA THR A 381 8.09 -37.16 2.54
C THR A 381 9.14 -36.20 1.96
N ASN A 382 10.39 -36.63 1.90
CA ASN A 382 11.48 -35.84 1.34
C ASN A 382 12.30 -36.69 0.37
N PRO A 383 12.66 -36.20 -0.82
CA PRO A 383 13.55 -36.91 -1.75
C PRO A 383 14.87 -37.33 -1.06
N LEU A 384 15.28 -38.59 -1.22
CA LEU A 384 16.51 -39.13 -0.73
C LEU A 384 17.48 -39.50 -1.86
N GLU A 385 16.97 -40.20 -2.89
CA GLU A 385 17.74 -40.61 -4.06
C GLU A 385 16.81 -40.72 -5.28
N ILE A 386 17.28 -40.27 -6.43
CA ILE A 386 16.61 -40.45 -7.73
C ILE A 386 17.32 -41.63 -8.42
N HIS A 387 16.54 -42.60 -8.84
CA HIS A 387 17.03 -43.78 -9.57
C HIS A 387 16.90 -43.55 -11.07
N SER A 388 17.87 -44.02 -11.80
CA SER A 388 17.87 -43.97 -13.27
C SER A 388 18.16 -45.33 -13.91
N GLN A 389 17.54 -45.60 -15.00
CA GLN A 389 17.83 -46.74 -15.88
C GLN A 389 18.23 -46.24 -17.28
N ASN A 390 19.37 -46.64 -17.76
CA ASN A 390 19.96 -46.15 -19.03
C ASN A 390 20.08 -44.59 -19.06
N GLY A 391 20.37 -43.96 -17.91
CA GLY A 391 20.52 -42.51 -17.78
C GLY A 391 19.20 -41.72 -17.68
N LYS A 392 18.02 -42.38 -17.81
CA LYS A 392 16.70 -41.77 -17.62
C LYS A 392 16.09 -42.07 -16.26
N VAL A 393 15.36 -41.16 -15.68
CA VAL A 393 14.63 -41.38 -14.42
C VAL A 393 13.76 -42.63 -14.52
N SER A 394 13.79 -43.45 -13.49
CA SER A 394 12.96 -44.65 -13.35
C SER A 394 12.18 -44.71 -12.02
N GLY A 395 12.53 -43.83 -11.07
CA GLY A 395 11.87 -43.74 -9.79
C GLY A 395 12.63 -42.90 -8.78
N MET A 396 12.09 -42.80 -7.57
CA MET A 396 12.71 -42.04 -6.47
C MET A 396 12.46 -42.74 -5.13
N THR A 397 13.51 -42.78 -4.30
CA THR A 397 13.36 -43.15 -2.89
C THR A 397 13.04 -41.93 -2.07
N LEU A 398 11.97 -41.99 -1.29
CA LEU A 398 11.49 -40.95 -0.40
C LEU A 398 11.81 -41.34 1.04
N GLN A 399 12.37 -40.42 1.80
CA GLN A 399 12.53 -40.49 3.25
C GLN A 399 11.20 -40.09 3.91
N LEU A 400 10.66 -40.93 4.79
CA LEU A 400 9.50 -40.55 5.59
C LEU A 400 9.89 -39.59 6.71
N MET A 401 9.06 -38.58 6.96
CA MET A 401 9.31 -37.50 7.89
C MET A 401 8.25 -37.44 9.00
N GLU A 402 8.58 -36.81 10.09
CA GLU A 402 7.64 -36.38 11.12
C GLU A 402 7.83 -34.89 11.41
N LEU A 403 6.89 -34.26 12.11
CA LEU A 403 6.97 -32.86 12.48
C LEU A 403 7.52 -32.69 13.90
N GLY A 404 8.68 -32.07 14.03
CA GLY A 404 9.29 -31.62 15.29
C GLY A 404 8.80 -30.23 15.73
N GLU A 405 9.60 -29.53 16.53
CA GLU A 405 9.32 -28.20 17.03
C GLU A 405 9.30 -27.14 15.90
N PRO A 406 8.60 -26.01 16.09
CA PRO A 406 8.60 -24.89 15.14
C PRO A 406 9.99 -24.31 14.88
N ASP A 407 10.26 -23.94 13.63
CA ASP A 407 11.47 -23.21 13.23
C ASP A 407 11.29 -21.69 13.44
N ALA A 408 12.32 -20.88 13.13
CA ALA A 408 12.28 -19.42 13.25
C ALA A 408 11.17 -18.74 12.41
N SER A 409 10.58 -19.44 11.44
CA SER A 409 9.44 -18.98 10.66
C SER A 409 8.09 -19.38 11.25
N GLY A 410 8.07 -20.02 12.42
CA GLY A 410 6.87 -20.55 13.08
C GLY A 410 6.34 -21.86 12.48
N ARG A 411 6.99 -22.44 11.44
CA ARG A 411 6.57 -23.69 10.82
C ARG A 411 7.28 -24.86 11.49
N ARG A 412 6.57 -25.95 11.73
CA ARG A 412 7.14 -27.15 12.35
C ARG A 412 8.26 -27.76 11.50
N ARG A 413 9.38 -28.12 12.14
CA ARG A 413 10.56 -28.69 11.49
C ARG A 413 10.27 -30.09 10.98
N PRO A 414 10.63 -30.44 9.72
CA PRO A 414 10.59 -31.83 9.28
C PRO A 414 11.78 -32.59 9.85
N VAL A 415 11.53 -33.75 10.48
CA VAL A 415 12.52 -34.65 11.06
C VAL A 415 12.43 -35.99 10.35
N ALA A 416 13.57 -36.56 9.94
CA ALA A 416 13.59 -37.86 9.27
C ALA A 416 13.31 -39.00 10.26
N ILE A 417 12.44 -39.95 9.89
CA ILE A 417 12.22 -41.19 10.62
C ILE A 417 13.27 -42.20 10.13
N GLU A 418 14.26 -42.49 10.94
CA GLU A 418 15.38 -43.36 10.55
C GLU A 418 14.90 -44.70 9.99
N GLY A 419 15.49 -45.12 8.88
CA GLY A 419 15.22 -46.39 8.22
C GLY A 419 13.88 -46.55 7.57
N LYS A 420 13.00 -45.53 7.63
CA LYS A 420 11.70 -45.57 6.96
C LYS A 420 11.74 -44.82 5.62
N THR A 421 11.72 -45.59 4.54
CA THR A 421 11.72 -45.08 3.17
C THR A 421 10.58 -45.70 2.36
N GLU A 422 10.19 -45.00 1.30
CA GLU A 422 9.24 -45.44 0.33
C GLU A 422 9.83 -45.28 -1.08
N TYR A 423 9.59 -46.26 -1.97
CA TYR A 423 9.98 -46.15 -3.37
C TYR A 423 8.78 -45.73 -4.21
N LEU A 424 8.97 -44.77 -5.11
CA LEU A 424 7.97 -44.29 -6.06
C LEU A 424 8.52 -44.42 -7.48
N GLU A 425 7.83 -45.14 -8.34
CA GLU A 425 8.13 -45.28 -9.76
C GLU A 425 7.76 -43.98 -10.50
N LEU A 426 8.69 -43.44 -11.29
CA LEU A 426 8.55 -42.13 -11.94
C LEU A 426 9.27 -42.11 -13.30
N ASP A 427 8.74 -41.32 -14.23
CA ASP A 427 9.39 -40.97 -15.47
C ASP A 427 10.14 -39.64 -15.41
N SER A 428 9.65 -38.72 -14.56
CA SER A 428 10.28 -37.39 -14.38
C SER A 428 10.13 -36.83 -12.98
N VAL A 429 11.11 -35.96 -12.62
CA VAL A 429 11.15 -35.22 -11.35
C VAL A 429 11.34 -33.74 -11.61
N ILE A 430 10.50 -32.90 -11.03
CA ILE A 430 10.58 -31.44 -11.15
C ILE A 430 10.94 -30.84 -9.78
N MET A 431 12.07 -30.15 -9.70
CA MET A 431 12.60 -29.54 -8.48
C MET A 431 12.05 -28.13 -8.29
N ALA A 432 11.08 -27.94 -7.40
CA ALA A 432 10.42 -26.64 -7.12
C ALA A 432 10.65 -26.17 -5.67
N ILE A 433 11.90 -26.25 -5.20
CA ILE A 433 12.30 -25.95 -3.80
C ILE A 433 12.94 -24.58 -3.60
N GLY A 434 12.87 -23.72 -4.58
CA GLY A 434 13.36 -22.33 -4.53
C GLY A 434 14.19 -21.93 -5.74
N GLN A 435 14.57 -20.66 -5.75
CA GLN A 435 15.29 -20.00 -6.85
C GLN A 435 16.49 -19.23 -6.31
N LYS A 436 17.47 -18.98 -7.16
CA LYS A 436 18.69 -18.22 -6.86
C LYS A 436 19.02 -17.25 -7.98
N LEU A 437 19.73 -16.19 -7.61
CA LEU A 437 20.35 -15.28 -8.56
C LEU A 437 21.38 -16.01 -9.43
N ASP A 438 21.39 -15.70 -10.72
CA ASP A 438 22.50 -16.04 -11.63
C ASP A 438 23.46 -14.86 -11.70
N SER A 439 24.52 -14.89 -10.89
CA SER A 439 25.48 -13.81 -10.73
C SER A 439 26.84 -14.09 -11.39
N ASP A 440 26.99 -15.23 -12.07
CA ASP A 440 28.31 -15.68 -12.60
C ASP A 440 28.99 -14.64 -13.49
N ASP A 441 28.23 -13.86 -14.25
CA ASP A 441 28.74 -12.89 -15.21
C ASP A 441 29.08 -11.50 -14.61
N PHE A 442 28.74 -11.22 -13.34
CA PHE A 442 28.96 -9.89 -12.70
C PHE A 442 29.36 -9.97 -11.21
N LYS A 443 29.57 -11.16 -10.66
CA LYS A 443 29.91 -11.37 -9.23
C LYS A 443 31.22 -10.71 -8.80
N ASP A 444 32.13 -10.46 -9.74
CA ASP A 444 33.42 -9.84 -9.47
C ASP A 444 33.35 -8.29 -9.54
N THR A 445 32.22 -7.73 -9.98
CA THR A 445 31.99 -6.28 -10.11
C THR A 445 31.14 -5.74 -8.96
N VAL A 446 30.11 -6.50 -8.53
CA VAL A 446 29.18 -6.09 -7.48
C VAL A 446 29.34 -7.01 -6.26
N GLU A 447 29.37 -6.42 -5.07
CA GLU A 447 29.45 -7.20 -3.82
C GLU A 447 28.22 -8.08 -3.63
N LEU A 448 28.45 -9.35 -3.30
CA LEU A 448 27.42 -10.32 -3.01
C LEU A 448 27.35 -10.65 -1.53
N THR A 449 26.13 -10.91 -1.03
CA THR A 449 25.93 -11.44 0.32
C THR A 449 26.40 -12.90 0.43
N GLN A 450 26.50 -13.42 1.65
CA GLN A 450 26.81 -14.85 1.89
C GLN A 450 25.79 -15.80 1.24
N ARG A 451 24.59 -15.31 0.90
CA ARG A 451 23.53 -16.08 0.23
C ARG A 451 23.66 -16.03 -1.29
N GLY A 452 24.62 -15.26 -1.82
CA GLY A 452 24.83 -15.07 -3.26
C GLY A 452 23.85 -14.10 -3.92
N THR A 453 23.20 -13.23 -3.15
CA THR A 453 22.38 -12.10 -3.65
C THR A 453 23.21 -10.82 -3.69
N ILE A 454 22.80 -9.82 -4.45
CA ILE A 454 23.47 -8.51 -4.50
C ILE A 454 23.33 -7.83 -3.14
N SER A 455 24.46 -7.39 -2.57
CA SER A 455 24.48 -6.60 -1.34
C SER A 455 24.05 -5.17 -1.67
N ALA A 456 22.94 -4.71 -1.06
CA ALA A 456 22.43 -3.37 -1.21
C ALA A 456 21.93 -2.86 0.14
N ASP A 457 22.08 -1.57 0.39
CA ASP A 457 21.54 -0.93 1.59
C ASP A 457 19.99 -0.98 1.59
N GLU A 458 19.37 -1.26 2.72
CA GLU A 458 17.92 -1.50 2.79
C GLU A 458 17.08 -0.23 2.61
N ASP A 459 17.63 0.95 2.90
CA ASP A 459 16.94 2.23 2.80
C ASP A 459 17.26 2.94 1.49
N THR A 460 18.54 2.96 1.10
CA THR A 460 19.02 3.68 -0.09
C THR A 460 19.11 2.82 -1.33
N PHE A 461 18.99 1.49 -1.22
CA PHE A 461 19.16 0.53 -2.32
C PHE A 461 20.52 0.59 -3.02
N LEU A 462 21.47 1.39 -2.52
CA LEU A 462 22.81 1.51 -3.06
C LEU A 462 23.60 0.22 -2.88
N THR A 463 24.33 -0.16 -3.92
CA THR A 463 25.33 -1.22 -3.87
C THR A 463 26.68 -0.65 -3.39
N ASN A 464 27.75 -1.45 -3.43
CA ASN A 464 29.11 -0.98 -3.22
C ASN A 464 29.61 0.01 -4.31
N LEU A 465 28.85 0.21 -5.39
CA LEU A 465 29.18 1.10 -6.51
C LEU A 465 28.31 2.35 -6.45
N ASP A 466 28.93 3.53 -6.43
CA ASP A 466 28.21 4.79 -6.46
C ASP A 466 27.36 4.94 -7.73
N GLY A 467 26.08 5.38 -7.56
CA GLY A 467 25.09 5.51 -8.62
C GLY A 467 24.55 4.17 -9.15
N VAL A 468 24.87 3.05 -8.51
CA VAL A 468 24.34 1.72 -8.84
C VAL A 468 23.47 1.21 -7.71
N PHE A 469 22.21 0.99 -8.00
CA PHE A 469 21.16 0.52 -7.08
C PHE A 469 20.78 -0.90 -7.40
N ALA A 470 20.24 -1.65 -6.43
CA ALA A 470 19.74 -3.00 -6.67
C ALA A 470 18.41 -3.24 -5.96
N ILE A 471 17.48 -3.93 -6.62
CA ILE A 471 16.12 -4.20 -6.15
C ILE A 471 15.59 -5.58 -6.57
N GLY A 472 14.52 -6.01 -5.93
CA GLY A 472 13.77 -7.21 -6.26
C GLY A 472 14.46 -8.49 -5.79
N ASP A 473 14.12 -9.63 -6.43
CA ASP A 473 14.56 -10.95 -6.02
C ASP A 473 16.08 -11.19 -6.06
N ALA A 474 16.81 -10.24 -6.65
CA ALA A 474 18.29 -10.31 -6.72
C ALA A 474 18.99 -9.75 -5.49
N THR A 475 18.30 -9.09 -4.55
CA THR A 475 18.88 -8.38 -3.42
C THR A 475 18.91 -9.22 -2.13
N ASN A 476 19.31 -8.58 -1.03
CA ASN A 476 19.49 -9.14 0.30
C ASN A 476 18.34 -10.03 0.80
N LYS A 477 17.10 -9.69 0.43
CA LYS A 477 15.90 -10.46 0.83
C LYS A 477 15.69 -11.73 0.03
N GLY A 478 16.31 -11.83 -1.17
CA GLY A 478 16.18 -12.97 -2.06
C GLY A 478 14.80 -13.06 -2.74
N ALA A 479 14.57 -14.19 -3.44
CA ALA A 479 13.33 -14.41 -4.18
C ALA A 479 12.08 -14.36 -3.28
N SER A 480 11.08 -13.56 -3.69
CA SER A 480 9.88 -13.27 -2.94
C SER A 480 8.64 -13.21 -3.88
N ILE A 481 7.65 -12.42 -3.54
CA ILE A 481 6.41 -12.25 -4.30
C ILE A 481 6.48 -10.99 -5.18
N ALA A 482 5.85 -11.02 -6.34
CA ALA A 482 5.92 -9.92 -7.31
C ALA A 482 5.50 -8.55 -6.71
N ILE A 483 4.49 -8.53 -5.83
CA ILE A 483 4.04 -7.27 -5.19
C ILE A 483 5.09 -6.70 -4.22
N ALA A 484 5.96 -7.52 -3.62
CA ALA A 484 7.06 -7.04 -2.79
C ALA A 484 8.14 -6.37 -3.67
N ALA A 485 8.48 -6.98 -4.80
CA ALA A 485 9.41 -6.40 -5.77
C ALA A 485 8.91 -5.06 -6.34
N ILE A 486 7.59 -4.93 -6.56
CA ILE A 486 6.93 -3.67 -6.96
C ILE A 486 7.03 -2.61 -5.86
N GLY A 487 6.75 -2.98 -4.61
CA GLY A 487 6.84 -2.07 -3.48
C GLY A 487 8.26 -1.58 -3.21
N GLU A 488 9.25 -2.44 -3.37
CA GLU A 488 10.67 -2.09 -3.28
C GLU A 488 11.09 -1.13 -4.40
N ALA A 489 10.64 -1.40 -5.63
CA ALA A 489 10.88 -0.51 -6.78
C ALA A 489 10.26 0.89 -6.59
N ASP A 490 9.04 1.01 -6.05
CA ASP A 490 8.42 2.32 -5.73
C ASP A 490 9.26 3.13 -4.72
N LYS A 491 9.86 2.46 -3.73
CA LYS A 491 10.76 3.09 -2.77
C LYS A 491 12.08 3.51 -3.45
N CYS A 492 12.69 2.61 -4.20
CA CYS A 492 13.94 2.87 -4.92
C CYS A 492 13.82 4.03 -5.90
N VAL A 493 12.71 4.15 -6.63
CA VAL A 493 12.46 5.28 -7.54
C VAL A 493 12.60 6.63 -6.84
N LYS A 494 12.07 6.77 -5.62
CA LYS A 494 12.18 8.02 -4.84
C LYS A 494 13.62 8.32 -4.46
N VAL A 495 14.39 7.28 -4.12
CA VAL A 495 15.81 7.41 -3.79
C VAL A 495 16.61 7.79 -5.01
N VAL A 496 16.38 7.13 -6.14
CA VAL A 496 17.07 7.44 -7.41
C VAL A 496 16.75 8.85 -7.90
N ASP A 497 15.49 9.29 -7.83
CA ASP A 497 15.08 10.65 -8.20
C ASP A 497 15.78 11.70 -7.32
N ALA A 498 15.81 11.49 -5.99
CA ALA A 498 16.54 12.37 -5.08
C ALA A 498 18.05 12.36 -5.34
N TYR A 499 18.65 11.20 -5.58
CA TYR A 499 20.06 11.09 -5.96
C TYR A 499 20.38 11.90 -7.22
N LEU A 500 19.56 11.79 -8.27
CA LEU A 500 19.72 12.51 -9.53
C LEU A 500 19.55 14.02 -9.37
N LYS A 501 18.80 14.48 -8.38
CA LYS A 501 18.62 15.89 -8.00
C LYS A 501 19.66 16.40 -7.00
N GLY A 502 20.47 15.52 -6.39
CA GLY A 502 21.41 15.86 -5.32
C GLY A 502 20.71 16.16 -3.97
N GLU A 503 19.52 15.65 -3.76
CA GLU A 503 18.72 15.81 -2.54
C GLU A 503 19.01 14.69 -1.54
N LYS A 504 18.86 14.99 -0.23
CA LYS A 504 18.91 13.97 0.82
C LYS A 504 17.49 13.59 1.24
N LEU A 505 17.23 12.28 1.32
CA LEU A 505 15.97 11.76 1.85
C LEU A 505 16.09 11.48 3.35
N ASP A 506 14.99 11.70 4.06
CA ASP A 506 14.78 11.23 5.43
C ASP A 506 14.02 9.89 5.35
N PHE A 507 14.63 8.84 5.89
CA PHE A 507 14.07 7.49 5.92
C PHE A 507 13.30 7.19 7.21
N THR A 508 13.11 8.19 8.08
CA THR A 508 12.31 8.03 9.30
C THR A 508 10.87 7.68 8.92
N GLU A 509 10.38 6.55 9.40
CA GLU A 509 8.99 6.17 9.17
C GLU A 509 8.05 7.14 9.90
N PRO A 510 7.09 7.76 9.19
CA PRO A 510 6.15 8.69 9.79
C PRO A 510 5.23 7.95 10.77
N TYR A 511 4.97 8.56 11.92
CA TYR A 511 4.00 8.03 12.88
C TYR A 511 2.62 7.87 12.24
N ILE A 512 1.98 6.73 12.49
CA ILE A 512 0.58 6.47 12.16
C ILE A 512 -0.13 5.79 13.34
N SER A 513 -1.36 6.24 13.65
CA SER A 513 -2.19 5.57 14.64
C SER A 513 -2.82 4.30 14.06
N LYS A 514 -2.81 3.25 14.86
CA LYS A 514 -3.46 1.95 14.57
C LYS A 514 -4.34 1.56 15.75
N ARG A 515 -5.52 1.04 15.47
CA ARG A 515 -6.41 0.49 16.49
C ARG A 515 -6.00 -0.92 16.87
N ASP A 516 -6.14 -1.21 18.15
CA ASP A 516 -6.07 -2.57 18.67
C ASP A 516 -7.30 -3.35 18.17
N GLU A 517 -7.08 -4.37 17.36
CA GLU A 517 -8.14 -5.15 16.71
C GLU A 517 -9.03 -5.89 17.73
N ASP A 518 -8.45 -6.36 18.83
CA ASP A 518 -9.17 -7.09 19.87
C ASP A 518 -10.17 -6.21 20.64
N LYS A 519 -10.03 -4.88 20.53
CA LYS A 519 -10.95 -3.90 21.12
C LYS A 519 -12.06 -3.42 20.18
N ILE A 520 -12.13 -3.95 18.96
CA ILE A 520 -13.15 -3.55 17.97
C ILE A 520 -14.35 -4.50 18.05
N ASP A 521 -15.53 -3.95 18.31
CA ASP A 521 -16.78 -4.71 18.24
C ASP A 521 -17.31 -4.79 16.80
N PHE A 522 -17.41 -5.99 16.28
CA PHE A 522 -17.94 -6.29 14.96
C PHE A 522 -19.36 -6.90 14.99
N SER A 523 -19.95 -7.15 16.18
CA SER A 523 -21.21 -7.86 16.35
C SER A 523 -22.41 -7.22 15.65
N GLY A 524 -22.38 -5.88 15.50
CA GLY A 524 -23.45 -5.13 14.84
C GLY A 524 -23.31 -5.02 13.31
N LYS A 525 -22.33 -5.68 12.69
CA LYS A 525 -22.13 -5.61 11.23
C LYS A 525 -22.97 -6.69 10.51
N PRO A 526 -23.67 -6.35 9.40
CA PRO A 526 -24.41 -7.33 8.62
C PRO A 526 -23.47 -8.37 8.01
N LYS A 527 -23.88 -9.64 8.04
CA LYS A 527 -23.18 -10.73 7.37
C LYS A 527 -23.66 -10.85 5.93
N GLU A 528 -22.70 -10.92 5.02
CA GLU A 528 -22.93 -11.05 3.58
C GLU A 528 -21.84 -11.96 3.01
N ALA A 529 -22.22 -12.96 2.21
CA ALA A 529 -21.26 -13.87 1.60
C ALA A 529 -20.29 -13.16 0.65
N GLN A 530 -19.02 -13.58 0.66
CA GLN A 530 -18.03 -13.12 -0.29
C GLN A 530 -18.43 -13.48 -1.72
N ILE A 531 -18.27 -12.55 -2.65
CA ILE A 531 -18.47 -12.79 -4.07
C ILE A 531 -17.13 -13.16 -4.69
N VAL A 532 -17.07 -14.35 -5.28
CA VAL A 532 -15.89 -14.92 -5.92
C VAL A 532 -16.18 -15.10 -7.42
N ALA A 533 -15.18 -14.85 -8.27
CA ALA A 533 -15.32 -15.11 -9.69
C ALA A 533 -15.52 -16.60 -9.98
N GLU A 534 -16.31 -16.89 -11.00
CA GLU A 534 -16.45 -18.26 -11.51
C GLU A 534 -15.13 -18.74 -12.11
N VAL A 535 -14.89 -20.04 -12.03
CA VAL A 535 -13.71 -20.68 -12.61
C VAL A 535 -14.13 -21.75 -13.62
N LEU A 536 -13.27 -22.05 -14.58
CA LEU A 536 -13.50 -23.16 -15.50
C LEU A 536 -13.66 -24.49 -14.75
N PRO A 537 -14.59 -25.36 -15.13
CA PRO A 537 -14.73 -26.70 -14.55
C PRO A 537 -13.41 -27.49 -14.62
N ALA A 538 -13.12 -28.31 -13.59
CA ALA A 538 -11.86 -29.03 -13.48
C ALA A 538 -11.50 -29.85 -14.71
N GLU A 539 -12.50 -30.57 -15.31
CA GLU A 539 -12.31 -31.37 -16.51
C GLU A 539 -11.88 -30.55 -17.74
N LYS A 540 -12.36 -29.28 -17.86
CA LYS A 540 -11.98 -28.39 -18.93
C LYS A 540 -10.59 -27.79 -18.66
N ARG A 541 -10.35 -27.30 -17.47
CA ARG A 541 -9.09 -26.58 -17.16
C ARG A 541 -7.86 -27.49 -17.17
N LYS A 542 -7.98 -28.79 -16.81
CA LYS A 542 -6.87 -29.75 -16.90
C LYS A 542 -6.49 -30.12 -18.34
N ALA A 543 -7.36 -29.83 -19.32
CA ALA A 543 -7.16 -30.16 -20.72
C ALA A 543 -6.74 -28.96 -21.58
N CYS A 544 -6.65 -27.74 -21.04
CA CYS A 544 -6.31 -26.53 -21.79
C CYS A 544 -5.42 -25.58 -20.98
N PHE A 545 -4.86 -24.59 -21.69
CA PHE A 545 -4.08 -23.50 -21.08
C PHE A 545 -4.87 -22.17 -21.06
N ASP A 546 -6.18 -22.21 -21.24
CA ASP A 546 -7.04 -21.03 -21.13
C ASP A 546 -7.05 -20.50 -19.70
N GLU A 547 -7.29 -19.21 -19.52
CA GLU A 547 -7.39 -18.60 -18.18
C GLU A 547 -8.45 -19.29 -17.33
N VAL A 548 -8.07 -19.71 -16.12
CA VAL A 548 -8.95 -20.47 -15.22
C VAL A 548 -10.03 -19.58 -14.61
N SER A 549 -9.70 -18.37 -14.17
CA SER A 549 -10.66 -17.44 -13.57
C SER A 549 -11.40 -16.64 -14.65
N LEU A 550 -12.74 -16.61 -14.57
CA LEU A 550 -13.57 -15.89 -15.53
C LEU A 550 -13.76 -14.40 -15.17
N GLY A 551 -13.22 -13.95 -14.02
CA GLY A 551 -13.34 -12.58 -13.56
C GLY A 551 -14.73 -12.24 -13.00
N LEU A 552 -14.87 -11.01 -12.48
CA LEU A 552 -16.12 -10.49 -11.94
C LEU A 552 -16.89 -9.67 -12.98
N THR A 553 -18.21 -9.77 -12.98
CA THR A 553 -19.08 -8.82 -13.67
C THR A 553 -19.14 -7.49 -12.90
N VAL A 554 -19.57 -6.40 -13.56
CA VAL A 554 -19.74 -5.08 -12.93
C VAL A 554 -20.60 -5.15 -11.67
N SER A 555 -21.76 -5.81 -11.74
CA SER A 555 -22.66 -5.95 -10.59
C SER A 555 -22.05 -6.76 -9.45
N GLN A 556 -21.31 -7.83 -9.74
CA GLN A 556 -20.61 -8.62 -8.74
C GLN A 556 -19.50 -7.80 -8.06
N ALA A 557 -18.70 -7.08 -8.84
CA ALA A 557 -17.62 -6.24 -8.31
C ALA A 557 -18.15 -5.12 -7.41
N GLN A 558 -19.23 -4.43 -7.80
CA GLN A 558 -19.82 -3.38 -6.96
C GLN A 558 -20.37 -3.95 -5.65
N LYS A 559 -21.12 -5.06 -5.69
CA LYS A 559 -21.66 -5.71 -4.50
C LYS A 559 -20.55 -6.21 -3.56
N GLU A 560 -19.49 -6.82 -4.10
CA GLU A 560 -18.35 -7.24 -3.29
C GLU A 560 -17.67 -6.06 -2.62
N ALA A 561 -17.46 -4.98 -3.37
CA ALA A 561 -16.85 -3.76 -2.85
C ALA A 561 -17.71 -3.06 -1.77
N GLU A 562 -19.04 -3.13 -1.86
CA GLU A 562 -19.97 -2.61 -0.85
C GLU A 562 -19.84 -3.27 0.52
N ARG A 563 -19.31 -4.49 0.62
CA ARG A 563 -19.04 -5.19 1.88
C ARG A 563 -17.92 -4.53 2.72
N CYS A 564 -17.10 -3.63 2.13
CA CYS A 564 -15.97 -3.00 2.80
C CYS A 564 -16.39 -2.26 4.08
N LEU A 565 -15.61 -2.46 5.17
CA LEU A 565 -15.86 -1.83 6.48
C LEU A 565 -15.31 -0.40 6.62
N GLU A 566 -14.60 0.12 5.62
CA GLU A 566 -14.03 1.48 5.62
C GLU A 566 -13.15 1.76 6.86
N CYS A 567 -12.17 0.88 7.13
CA CYS A 567 -11.38 0.88 8.38
C CYS A 567 -10.49 2.11 8.55
N GLY A 568 -9.88 2.63 7.49
CA GLY A 568 -8.98 3.79 7.52
C GLY A 568 -9.69 5.13 7.68
N CYS A 569 -8.95 6.14 8.10
CA CYS A 569 -9.50 7.47 8.34
C CYS A 569 -9.72 8.24 7.04
N ARG A 570 -10.93 8.71 6.78
CA ARG A 570 -11.27 9.54 5.60
C ARG A 570 -10.50 10.84 5.54
N GLU A 571 -10.16 11.42 6.69
CA GLU A 571 -9.43 12.69 6.78
C GLU A 571 -7.90 12.51 6.79
N TYR A 572 -7.38 11.32 6.45
CA TYR A 572 -5.94 11.01 6.46
C TYR A 572 -5.09 12.09 5.79
N PHE A 573 -5.46 12.50 4.59
CA PHE A 573 -4.71 13.50 3.80
C PHE A 573 -4.81 14.94 4.31
N LYS A 574 -5.79 15.25 5.18
CA LYS A 574 -6.07 16.60 5.72
C LYS A 574 -5.85 16.71 7.24
N CYS A 575 -5.55 15.61 7.90
CA CYS A 575 -5.50 15.53 9.36
C CYS A 575 -4.37 16.40 9.95
N LYS A 576 -4.74 17.53 10.59
CA LYS A 576 -3.77 18.42 11.24
C LYS A 576 -3.08 17.72 12.43
N LEU A 577 -3.82 16.86 13.15
CA LEU A 577 -3.26 16.08 14.27
C LEU A 577 -2.11 15.18 13.79
N LEU A 578 -2.32 14.41 12.73
CA LEU A 578 -1.31 13.54 12.14
C LEU A 578 -0.10 14.33 11.62
N ASN A 579 -0.34 15.43 10.89
CA ASN A 579 0.73 16.26 10.35
C ASN A 579 1.62 16.87 11.44
N VAL A 580 1.07 17.17 12.62
CA VAL A 580 1.87 17.64 13.77
C VAL A 580 2.56 16.45 14.45
N ALA A 581 1.88 15.30 14.58
CA ALA A 581 2.44 14.09 15.19
C ALA A 581 3.71 13.60 14.47
N GLN A 582 3.69 13.63 13.14
CA GLN A 582 4.83 13.20 12.29
C GLN A 582 6.09 14.08 12.39
N ARG A 583 6.00 15.24 13.05
CA ARG A 583 7.16 16.13 13.30
C ARG A 583 7.97 15.75 14.53
N TYR A 584 7.44 14.83 15.34
CA TYR A 584 8.04 14.42 16.63
C TYR A 584 8.11 12.90 16.66
N ASP A 585 9.20 12.37 17.19
CA ASP A 585 9.31 10.95 17.53
C ASP A 585 8.47 10.66 18.77
N ILE A 586 7.17 10.30 18.56
CA ILE A 586 6.18 10.15 19.63
C ILE A 586 5.90 8.67 19.95
N HIS A 587 5.65 8.41 21.25
CA HIS A 587 5.33 7.10 21.80
C HIS A 587 4.07 7.18 22.69
N PRO A 588 2.86 7.33 22.11
CA PRO A 588 1.63 7.52 22.88
C PRO A 588 1.28 6.33 23.77
N GLU A 589 1.74 5.13 23.46
CA GLU A 589 1.51 3.90 24.22
C GLU A 589 1.97 3.98 25.67
N ARG A 590 2.94 4.84 25.99
CA ARG A 590 3.38 5.08 27.38
C ARG A 590 2.34 5.77 28.26
N PHE A 591 1.33 6.37 27.64
CA PHE A 591 0.18 6.99 28.32
C PHE A 591 -1.10 6.15 28.14
N ALA A 592 -0.97 4.86 27.79
CA ALA A 592 -2.12 3.97 27.68
C ALA A 592 -2.90 3.88 28.98
N GLY A 593 -4.22 3.89 28.91
CA GLY A 593 -5.10 3.88 30.06
C GLY A 593 -6.58 3.90 29.66
N GLU A 594 -7.41 4.56 30.49
CA GLU A 594 -8.82 4.72 30.20
C GLU A 594 -9.03 5.58 28.95
N MET A 595 -9.87 5.12 28.04
CA MET A 595 -10.20 5.83 26.79
C MET A 595 -11.48 6.67 26.96
N PRO A 596 -11.58 7.83 26.29
CA PRO A 596 -12.80 8.62 26.27
C PRO A 596 -14.00 7.82 25.78
N GLN A 597 -15.19 8.10 26.31
CA GLN A 597 -16.42 7.42 25.91
C GLN A 597 -16.76 7.72 24.44
N LYS A 598 -17.12 6.67 23.69
CA LYS A 598 -17.44 6.75 22.27
C LYS A 598 -18.95 6.95 22.04
N TYR A 599 -19.30 7.99 21.29
CA TYR A 599 -20.64 8.19 20.73
C TYR A 599 -20.54 8.15 19.20
N THR A 600 -21.24 7.23 18.56
CA THR A 600 -21.11 6.97 17.11
C THR A 600 -22.42 7.03 16.33
N LYS A 601 -23.51 7.55 16.90
CA LYS A 601 -24.81 7.52 16.23
C LYS A 601 -25.31 8.92 15.93
N ASP A 602 -24.92 9.44 14.75
CA ASP A 602 -25.64 10.52 14.10
C ASP A 602 -26.11 10.06 12.71
N ALA A 603 -27.41 10.12 12.50
CA ALA A 603 -28.03 9.87 11.19
C ALA A 603 -28.03 11.11 10.29
N ASN A 604 -27.25 12.17 10.61
CA ASN A 604 -27.19 13.39 9.81
C ASN A 604 -26.74 13.09 8.38
N SER A 605 -27.39 13.66 7.39
CA SER A 605 -27.12 13.44 5.97
C SER A 605 -25.80 14.04 5.50
N PHE A 606 -25.32 15.11 6.15
CA PHE A 606 -24.13 15.86 5.73
C PHE A 606 -22.93 15.66 6.63
N ILE A 607 -23.11 15.56 7.94
CA ILE A 607 -22.04 15.53 8.93
C ILE A 607 -22.00 14.17 9.60
N GLU A 608 -20.82 13.55 9.64
CA GLU A 608 -20.55 12.38 10.44
C GLU A 608 -19.72 12.76 11.65
N ARG A 609 -20.12 12.28 12.83
CA ARG A 609 -19.38 12.45 14.08
C ARG A 609 -18.78 11.13 14.53
N ASN A 610 -17.48 11.12 14.82
CA ASN A 610 -16.78 10.03 15.47
C ASN A 610 -16.02 10.57 16.68
N THR A 611 -16.67 10.52 17.84
CA THR A 611 -16.11 11.09 19.08
C THR A 611 -14.87 10.35 19.56
N ALA A 612 -14.63 9.10 19.11
CA ALA A 612 -13.41 8.37 19.41
C ALA A 612 -12.14 9.05 18.85
N LYS A 613 -12.28 9.84 17.80
CA LYS A 613 -11.19 10.60 17.17
C LYS A 613 -11.06 12.03 17.72
N CYS A 614 -11.92 12.43 18.66
CA CYS A 614 -11.97 13.79 19.18
C CYS A 614 -10.87 14.04 20.22
N ILE A 615 -10.11 15.12 20.03
CA ILE A 615 -9.06 15.58 20.97
C ILE A 615 -9.55 16.72 21.90
N LEU A 616 -10.85 16.97 21.96
CA LEU A 616 -11.49 18.00 22.82
C LEU A 616 -10.91 19.41 22.64
N CYS A 617 -10.47 19.77 21.44
CA CYS A 617 -9.88 21.08 21.13
C CYS A 617 -10.90 22.25 21.20
N GLY A 618 -12.20 21.96 21.22
CA GLY A 618 -13.29 22.93 21.37
C GLY A 618 -13.54 23.84 20.16
N LEU A 619 -12.83 23.68 19.02
CA LEU A 619 -13.02 24.54 17.84
C LEU A 619 -14.47 24.47 17.31
N CYS A 620 -15.04 23.29 17.16
CA CYS A 620 -16.39 23.08 16.67
C CYS A 620 -17.48 23.66 17.62
N VAL A 621 -17.23 23.63 18.93
CA VAL A 621 -18.14 24.20 19.94
C VAL A 621 -18.12 25.72 19.83
N ARG A 622 -16.93 26.32 19.79
CA ARG A 622 -16.77 27.77 19.71
C ARG A 622 -17.25 28.32 18.37
N SER A 623 -16.92 27.69 17.26
CA SER A 623 -17.39 28.13 15.95
C SER A 623 -18.93 28.12 15.83
N CYS A 624 -19.58 27.08 16.37
CA CYS A 624 -21.03 27.00 16.40
C CYS A 624 -21.66 28.06 17.31
N ARG A 625 -20.97 28.45 18.40
CA ARG A 625 -21.45 29.46 19.35
C ARG A 625 -21.14 30.89 18.89
N GLU A 626 -19.91 31.16 18.48
CA GLU A 626 -19.38 32.52 18.33
C GLU A 626 -19.51 33.04 16.89
N VAL A 627 -19.51 32.15 15.90
CA VAL A 627 -19.62 32.52 14.47
C VAL A 627 -21.05 32.29 13.95
N GLU A 628 -21.64 31.11 14.24
CA GLU A 628 -22.98 30.76 13.76
C GLU A 628 -24.09 31.13 14.75
N GLU A 629 -23.75 31.51 15.97
CA GLU A 629 -24.68 31.88 17.06
C GLU A 629 -25.73 30.80 17.40
N LEU A 630 -25.52 29.57 16.97
CA LEU A 630 -26.47 28.46 17.11
C LEU A 630 -26.31 27.68 18.41
N SER A 631 -25.07 27.56 18.94
CA SER A 631 -24.75 26.79 20.15
C SER A 631 -25.29 25.35 20.15
N VAL A 632 -25.30 24.68 19.00
CA VAL A 632 -25.78 23.30 18.86
C VAL A 632 -24.83 22.32 19.55
N LEU A 633 -23.52 22.50 19.36
CA LEU A 633 -22.48 21.65 19.95
C LEU A 633 -22.01 22.21 21.28
N GLY A 634 -21.85 21.32 22.25
CA GLY A 634 -21.33 21.64 23.58
C GLY A 634 -20.44 20.50 24.12
N LEU A 635 -19.84 20.72 25.31
CA LEU A 635 -19.14 19.69 26.04
C LEU A 635 -20.10 19.04 27.04
N LEU A 636 -20.30 17.73 26.94
CA LEU A 636 -21.12 16.93 27.84
C LEU A 636 -20.23 15.99 28.65
N GLY A 637 -20.52 15.80 29.93
CA GLY A 637 -19.76 14.94 30.81
C GLY A 637 -18.53 15.62 31.46
N ARG A 638 -17.72 14.84 32.18
CA ARG A 638 -16.49 15.28 32.87
C ARG A 638 -15.40 14.22 32.76
N GLY A 639 -14.14 14.62 32.78
CA GLY A 639 -12.98 13.72 32.68
C GLY A 639 -13.02 12.88 31.40
N PHE A 640 -12.74 11.60 31.50
CA PHE A 640 -12.77 10.67 30.33
C PHE A 640 -14.17 10.47 29.75
N LYS A 641 -15.24 10.88 30.45
CA LYS A 641 -16.62 10.88 29.91
C LYS A 641 -16.97 12.15 29.15
N THR A 642 -16.03 13.10 29.01
CA THR A 642 -16.27 14.33 28.25
C THR A 642 -16.36 14.02 26.75
N SER A 643 -17.42 14.52 26.11
CA SER A 643 -17.59 14.42 24.66
C SER A 643 -18.19 15.70 24.09
N VAL A 644 -17.91 15.97 22.81
CA VAL A 644 -18.54 17.05 22.06
C VAL A 644 -19.83 16.51 21.45
N THR A 645 -20.98 17.04 21.88
CA THR A 645 -22.29 16.56 21.44
C THR A 645 -23.35 17.67 21.58
N PRO A 646 -24.47 17.62 20.89
CA PRO A 646 -25.64 18.44 21.19
C PRO A 646 -26.18 18.18 22.61
N ALA A 647 -26.97 19.11 23.11
CA ALA A 647 -27.68 18.94 24.38
C ALA A 647 -28.47 17.63 24.38
N PHE A 648 -28.47 16.93 25.52
CA PHE A 648 -29.11 15.63 25.72
C PHE A 648 -28.61 14.52 24.78
N ALA A 649 -27.45 14.69 24.17
CA ALA A 649 -26.88 13.80 23.17
C ALA A 649 -27.83 13.51 21.96
N LEU A 650 -28.65 14.47 21.59
CA LEU A 650 -29.55 14.36 20.45
C LEU A 650 -28.77 14.22 19.13
N PRO A 651 -29.30 13.52 18.13
CA PRO A 651 -28.80 13.55 16.77
C PRO A 651 -28.83 15.00 16.22
N LEU A 652 -27.88 15.36 15.32
CA LEU A 652 -27.79 16.72 14.77
C LEU A 652 -29.05 17.16 14.02
N ASP A 653 -29.72 16.23 13.33
CA ASP A 653 -30.98 16.46 12.61
C ASP A 653 -32.20 16.77 13.49
N GLN A 654 -32.11 16.45 14.81
CA GLN A 654 -33.12 16.79 15.81
C GLN A 654 -32.78 18.09 16.58
N THR A 655 -31.85 18.89 16.07
CA THR A 655 -31.39 20.14 16.68
C THR A 655 -31.63 21.32 15.73
N LYS A 656 -31.17 22.50 16.14
CA LYS A 656 -31.16 23.70 15.27
C LYS A 656 -29.99 23.74 14.28
N CYS A 657 -29.30 22.61 14.06
CA CYS A 657 -28.17 22.55 13.13
C CYS A 657 -28.62 22.89 11.70
N THR A 658 -27.96 23.86 11.10
CA THR A 658 -28.21 24.29 9.72
C THR A 658 -27.37 23.54 8.69
N ASN A 659 -26.50 22.62 9.13
CA ASN A 659 -25.51 21.93 8.29
C ASN A 659 -24.53 22.88 7.59
N CYS A 660 -24.21 24.03 8.19
CA CYS A 660 -23.27 25.02 7.62
C CYS A 660 -21.85 24.49 7.38
N GLY A 661 -21.47 23.35 7.97
CA GLY A 661 -20.16 22.71 7.78
C GLY A 661 -18.97 23.36 8.50
N LEU A 662 -19.15 24.51 9.19
CA LEU A 662 -18.04 25.23 9.81
C LEU A 662 -17.31 24.38 10.88
N CYS A 663 -18.06 23.63 11.68
CA CYS A 663 -17.49 22.73 12.69
C CYS A 663 -16.62 21.61 12.08
N VAL A 664 -16.93 21.17 10.88
CA VAL A 664 -16.18 20.17 10.11
C VAL A 664 -14.91 20.80 9.55
N SER A 665 -14.99 21.96 8.90
CA SER A 665 -13.83 22.63 8.28
C SER A 665 -12.76 23.02 9.28
N LEU A 666 -13.13 23.30 10.54
CA LEU A 666 -12.22 23.65 11.61
C LEU A 666 -11.71 22.43 12.42
N CYS A 667 -12.31 21.24 12.25
CA CYS A 667 -11.91 20.06 13.00
C CYS A 667 -10.48 19.63 12.61
N PRO A 668 -9.53 19.56 13.59
CA PRO A 668 -8.14 19.20 13.28
C PRO A 668 -7.92 17.69 13.12
N THR A 669 -8.99 16.90 13.28
CA THR A 669 -8.96 15.43 13.21
C THR A 669 -10.13 14.90 12.38
N GLY A 670 -10.23 13.60 12.19
CA GLY A 670 -11.39 12.95 11.59
C GLY A 670 -12.58 12.73 12.54
N ALA A 671 -12.71 13.55 13.62
CA ALA A 671 -13.82 13.43 14.57
C ALA A 671 -15.13 14.01 14.02
N LEU A 672 -15.05 15.06 13.22
CA LEU A 672 -16.15 15.63 12.44
C LEU A 672 -15.73 15.63 10.98
N THR A 673 -16.51 14.96 10.16
CA THR A 673 -16.24 14.85 8.72
C THR A 673 -17.49 15.17 7.94
N GLU A 674 -17.31 15.77 6.78
CA GLU A 674 -18.39 15.94 5.84
C GLU A 674 -18.50 14.68 4.96
N LYS A 675 -19.70 14.16 4.79
CA LYS A 675 -19.96 13.09 3.84
C LYS A 675 -19.81 13.65 2.42
N SER A 676 -19.02 12.99 1.59
CA SER A 676 -18.98 13.28 0.16
C SER A 676 -20.26 12.78 -0.51
N ASN A 677 -20.46 13.13 -1.79
CA ASN A 677 -21.55 12.59 -2.61
C ASN A 677 -21.36 11.11 -2.99
N LEU A 678 -20.30 10.47 -2.54
CA LEU A 678 -20.05 9.05 -2.75
C LEU A 678 -20.89 8.19 -1.78
N LYS A 679 -21.45 7.09 -2.27
CA LYS A 679 -22.18 6.09 -1.47
C LYS A 679 -21.27 5.44 -0.42
N LYS A 680 -20.08 5.04 -0.83
CA LYS A 680 -18.99 4.60 0.05
C LYS A 680 -18.01 5.74 0.29
N GLN A 681 -17.79 6.06 1.55
CA GLN A 681 -16.91 7.16 1.96
C GLN A 681 -15.48 6.66 2.15
N VAL A 682 -14.55 7.12 1.32
CA VAL A 682 -13.16 6.66 1.31
C VAL A 682 -12.19 7.83 1.49
N PRO A 683 -10.97 7.61 2.01
CA PRO A 683 -9.94 8.64 2.05
C PRO A 683 -9.45 8.91 0.62
N LEU A 684 -9.58 10.14 0.17
CA LEU A 684 -9.09 10.59 -1.14
C LEU A 684 -8.22 11.83 -0.98
N ALA A 685 -7.20 11.95 -1.81
CA ALA A 685 -6.37 13.16 -1.92
C ALA A 685 -7.13 14.22 -2.74
N GLU A 686 -8.08 14.89 -2.10
CA GLU A 686 -8.94 15.90 -2.72
C GLU A 686 -8.17 17.20 -3.00
N LYS A 687 -8.45 17.85 -4.14
CA LYS A 687 -8.03 19.22 -4.43
C LYS A 687 -9.15 20.19 -4.08
N TYR A 688 -8.81 21.32 -3.49
CA TYR A 688 -9.77 22.33 -3.04
C TYR A 688 -9.63 23.61 -3.85
N SER A 689 -10.77 24.22 -4.21
CA SER A 689 -10.89 25.53 -4.85
C SER A 689 -12.02 26.33 -4.21
N LEU A 690 -11.89 27.66 -4.17
CA LEU A 690 -12.97 28.55 -3.80
C LEU A 690 -13.75 28.91 -5.06
N GLU A 691 -15.04 28.60 -5.08
CA GLU A 691 -15.92 28.84 -6.22
C GLU A 691 -17.19 29.55 -5.80
N SER A 692 -17.72 30.40 -6.67
CA SER A 692 -18.87 31.24 -6.38
C SER A 692 -20.05 30.90 -7.28
N LEU A 693 -21.26 30.87 -6.71
CA LEU A 693 -22.53 30.83 -7.41
C LEU A 693 -23.31 32.11 -7.12
N ASP A 694 -23.98 32.63 -8.11
CA ASP A 694 -25.05 33.63 -7.90
C ASP A 694 -26.36 32.88 -7.66
N ILE A 695 -26.94 33.07 -6.49
CA ILE A 695 -28.20 32.45 -6.08
C ILE A 695 -29.12 33.53 -5.60
N ASP A 696 -30.19 33.80 -6.34
CA ASP A 696 -31.18 34.85 -6.07
C ASP A 696 -30.53 36.23 -5.89
N GLY A 697 -29.52 36.57 -6.70
CA GLY A 697 -28.80 37.84 -6.64
C GLY A 697 -27.78 37.97 -5.50
N ASN A 698 -27.49 36.85 -4.78
CA ASN A 698 -26.50 36.81 -3.71
C ASN A 698 -25.29 35.98 -4.16
N LYS A 699 -24.11 36.54 -3.98
CA LYS A 699 -22.87 35.82 -4.20
C LYS A 699 -22.63 34.80 -3.06
N CYS A 700 -22.78 33.52 -3.39
CA CYS A 700 -22.61 32.40 -2.49
C CYS A 700 -21.27 31.69 -2.79
N ASP A 701 -20.30 31.80 -1.88
CA ASP A 701 -18.96 31.22 -2.04
C ASP A 701 -18.90 29.86 -1.35
N TYR A 702 -18.40 28.85 -2.09
CA TYR A 702 -18.23 27.47 -1.63
C TYR A 702 -16.76 27.04 -1.71
N LEU A 703 -16.29 26.33 -0.70
CA LEU A 703 -15.06 25.56 -0.78
C LEU A 703 -15.39 24.22 -1.43
N VAL A 704 -14.97 24.07 -2.69
CA VAL A 704 -15.28 22.90 -3.52
C VAL A 704 -14.10 21.94 -3.50
N SER A 705 -14.37 20.68 -3.21
CA SER A 705 -13.36 19.63 -3.29
C SER A 705 -13.59 18.74 -4.50
N ARG A 706 -12.49 18.40 -5.19
CA ARG A 706 -12.48 17.55 -6.36
C ARG A 706 -11.49 16.40 -6.23
N TYR A 707 -11.87 15.27 -6.77
CA TYR A 707 -10.98 14.14 -7.02
C TYR A 707 -11.19 13.67 -8.46
N ASP A 708 -10.09 13.53 -9.19
CA ASP A 708 -10.08 13.16 -10.62
C ASP A 708 -11.06 14.02 -11.47
N GLY A 709 -11.13 15.32 -11.17
CA GLY A 709 -11.99 16.29 -11.84
C GLY A 709 -13.45 16.33 -11.35
N LYS A 710 -13.92 15.32 -10.62
CA LYS A 710 -15.30 15.25 -10.12
C LYS A 710 -15.44 15.96 -8.78
N ILE A 711 -16.54 16.71 -8.60
CA ILE A 711 -16.86 17.37 -7.33
C ILE A 711 -17.31 16.30 -6.33
N LEU A 712 -16.62 16.23 -5.21
CA LEU A 712 -17.00 15.36 -4.09
C LEU A 712 -17.80 16.09 -3.02
N ARG A 713 -17.47 17.36 -2.77
CA ARG A 713 -18.07 18.19 -1.71
C ARG A 713 -18.14 19.65 -2.15
N ALA A 714 -19.13 20.37 -1.59
CA ALA A 714 -19.24 21.81 -1.71
C ALA A 714 -19.62 22.37 -0.33
N VAL A 715 -18.64 22.90 0.40
CA VAL A 715 -18.83 23.42 1.76
C VAL A 715 -19.09 24.91 1.69
N PRO A 716 -20.20 25.43 2.28
CA PRO A 716 -20.45 26.87 2.35
C PRO A 716 -19.29 27.62 3.00
N HIS A 717 -18.77 28.65 2.34
CA HIS A 717 -17.62 29.43 2.82
C HIS A 717 -18.02 30.80 3.37
N ASN A 718 -18.96 31.51 2.74
CA ASN A 718 -19.45 32.78 3.22
C ASN A 718 -20.88 32.70 3.82
N GLU A 719 -21.35 33.78 4.42
CA GLU A 719 -22.64 33.84 5.09
C GLU A 719 -23.79 33.57 4.13
N ASN A 720 -23.75 34.12 2.89
CA ASN A 720 -24.76 33.91 1.89
C ASN A 720 -24.90 32.44 1.51
N ALA A 721 -23.76 31.74 1.32
CA ALA A 721 -23.75 30.31 1.02
C ALA A 721 -24.32 29.48 2.19
N ARG A 722 -24.02 29.84 3.46
CA ARG A 722 -24.59 29.19 4.65
C ARG A 722 -26.07 29.35 4.81
N LYS A 723 -26.64 30.51 4.39
CA LYS A 723 -28.05 30.82 4.41
C LYS A 723 -28.81 30.37 3.13
N CYS A 724 -28.09 29.82 2.17
CA CYS A 724 -28.66 29.35 0.90
C CYS A 724 -29.70 28.25 1.11
N LYS A 725 -30.80 28.30 0.35
CA LYS A 725 -31.86 27.29 0.42
C LYS A 725 -31.64 26.07 -0.47
N LEU A 726 -30.63 26.11 -1.34
CA LEU A 726 -30.31 24.98 -2.20
C LEU A 726 -29.75 23.82 -1.33
N ASN A 727 -30.20 22.63 -1.65
CA ASN A 727 -29.55 21.44 -1.07
C ASN A 727 -28.18 21.22 -1.72
N ARG A 728 -27.40 20.32 -1.13
CA ARG A 728 -26.02 20.05 -1.54
C ARG A 728 -25.91 19.56 -2.98
N ASP A 729 -26.81 18.67 -3.39
CA ASP A 729 -26.79 18.08 -4.74
C ASP A 729 -27.07 19.12 -5.79
N GLU A 730 -28.01 20.06 -5.51
CA GLU A 730 -28.31 21.22 -6.36
C GLU A 730 -27.08 22.14 -6.46
N VAL A 731 -26.38 22.41 -5.37
CA VAL A 731 -25.14 23.20 -5.36
C VAL A 731 -24.08 22.53 -6.21
N ILE A 732 -23.83 21.23 -5.99
CA ILE A 732 -22.85 20.45 -6.75
C ILE A 732 -23.20 20.45 -8.25
N SER A 733 -24.47 20.24 -8.58
CA SER A 733 -24.94 20.27 -9.99
C SER A 733 -24.73 21.63 -10.67
N LYS A 734 -24.82 22.74 -9.92
CA LYS A 734 -24.59 24.09 -10.47
C LYS A 734 -23.10 24.44 -10.59
N LEU A 735 -22.21 23.79 -9.81
CA LEU A 735 -20.77 23.96 -9.82
C LEU A 735 -20.07 23.01 -10.82
N SER A 736 -20.74 21.95 -11.24
CA SER A 736 -20.26 20.99 -12.23
C SER A 736 -20.41 21.51 -13.64
#